data_71096ac3a0e73507f0fd26db3f7ac93e
#
_entry.id   71096ac3a0e73507f0fd26db3f7ac93e
#
_cell.length_a   1.000
_cell.length_b   1.000
_cell.length_c   1.000
_cell.angle_alpha   90.00
_cell.angle_beta   90.00
_cell.angle_gamma   90.00
#
_symmetry.space_group_name_H-M   'P 1'
#
loop_
_entity.id
_entity.type
_entity.pdbx_description
1 polymer ?
#
loop_
_entity_poly.entity_id
_entity_poly.type
_entity_poly.pdbx_seq_one_letter_code
_entity_poly.pdbx_strand_id
1 'polypeptide(L)'
;MKVIRLAFCFVGGLALLHTFAQEPAPAHGRQATAQFNSDLLSDGAEPPALGGDACRTAGSERAAAWSQTSIKTTIYCGSDQVGFVIHQDRAPSQAVTGDADLANLDRLSEYLRASEAVVCEPPQMLRFGGLSVWALPCRDIVDGWPSMALVRNAANGPQIAFGAAFAFPFLAFQLGADVSLPDESMAETIAELWPAKVPLGSFADRRRIGELWSQAREASAKLDFETAQLRLDAALEVQVRLFGEADLRTSALLLDLAMVLAYQEDFEASDAIVRRVGPLLDRSPRPSDRARLAGYQSSIAALKEDFRTAGQYAGSATAQWRRIAGSNDQEALLSLFQSSEAKAIDAQSELALALAREAAILLRLDDPVSAYAKAGEALLVLNSATQKPPIWRSEILAVLAETSSALGRLSASEKFFESAIAIRRSLQGDGAGVVRLLLAQGRAYQREAMNVNAIITYRSAIKIAKEMPRGSVALRVNDLIPFAQAVLAEADATANEDEKLGLMTELYDAFQLAFVPGRDEAIDLASLQIIDGRPKLAELVGDLKQVLLAQSELTGKLAIERGKPAAERDDNLNRLLTERLDEQAATAAALRNSLSNDYPEYQWFAETRAPDLDILRGVLSDDEAFASFLIGADVSFLQLVVRERIYITPIAAGGDDLAEMVRALRKGLEIEGRSVNEFNLADAHFLYQTLFGGVSEPLARVKRLIVVPNGPLSNLPFGTLVTDVPEDGDYRNAPWLINRMSITHAPSIGSFVLLRQTKPVRALPRPFLGIANPTFTGAPSVVAGEDTHTCNPEDIALPSRFEKLESLPDTIDEVRAVIAALGVTGADLFAEMQAKETALRTKPLDQYNVIYVATHAVMPGEIACQNEPGIALARPSGVVGSRDEDGFLDASEVAALKIAANLVVLSACNTATSANSTVQKGDALSGLAESFFIAGARSLLVTHWQVPSAATAALMRDMFGEIGKNRALATDAALQRAQLQSISDPETAHPFFWGAFTFVGSGTETVFVEGAGA
;
A
#
# COMPACT_ATOMS: atom_id res chain seq x y z
N MET A 1 -4.23 -40.61 -6.29
CA MET A 1 -3.14 -40.21 -5.41
C MET A 1 -2.64 -38.86 -5.93
N LYS A 2 -3.36 -37.81 -5.63
CA LYS A 2 -2.90 -36.43 -5.84
C LYS A 2 -2.13 -36.05 -4.59
N VAL A 3 -0.85 -35.74 -4.75
CA VAL A 3 0.04 -35.26 -3.72
C VAL A 3 -0.54 -33.94 -3.24
N ILE A 4 -0.89 -33.87 -1.97
CA ILE A 4 -1.26 -32.63 -1.29
C ILE A 4 -0.04 -31.69 -1.37
N ARG A 5 -0.07 -30.74 -2.28
CA ARG A 5 0.88 -29.62 -2.30
C ARG A 5 0.48 -28.69 -1.16
N LEU A 6 1.07 -28.92 0.01
CA LEU A 6 0.98 -27.98 1.13
C LEU A 6 1.56 -26.63 0.69
N ALA A 7 0.72 -25.64 0.70
CA ALA A 7 1.10 -24.24 0.49
C ALA A 7 2.11 -23.81 1.57
N PHE A 8 3.34 -23.61 1.17
CA PHE A 8 4.39 -23.05 2.01
C PHE A 8 4.37 -21.54 1.86
N CYS A 9 3.74 -20.85 2.79
CA CYS A 9 3.89 -19.41 2.90
C CYS A 9 5.33 -19.02 3.26
N PHE A 10 5.81 -18.05 2.55
CA PHE A 10 7.16 -17.53 2.55
C PHE A 10 7.55 -16.93 3.91
N VAL A 11 8.55 -17.50 4.60
CA VAL A 11 9.48 -16.75 5.45
C VAL A 11 10.59 -16.20 4.54
N GLY A 12 10.27 -15.64 3.46
CA GLY A 12 11.22 -15.18 2.49
C GLY A 12 10.93 -13.80 1.97
N GLY A 13 10.26 -12.98 2.75
CA GLY A 13 10.46 -11.55 2.65
C GLY A 13 11.84 -11.23 3.20
N LEU A 14 12.88 -11.79 2.58
CA LEU A 14 14.25 -11.32 2.74
C LEU A 14 14.24 -9.86 2.30
N ALA A 15 13.99 -8.97 3.26
CA ALA A 15 14.08 -7.55 3.02
C ALA A 15 15.45 -7.27 2.40
N LEU A 16 15.47 -6.89 1.13
CA LEU A 16 16.61 -6.27 0.45
C LEU A 16 16.95 -4.93 1.09
N LEU A 17 16.27 -4.60 2.17
CA LEU A 17 16.48 -3.40 2.92
C LEU A 17 17.78 -3.59 3.70
N HIS A 18 18.78 -2.89 3.25
CA HIS A 18 19.99 -2.67 4.02
C HIS A 18 19.62 -1.87 5.26
N THR A 19 19.03 -2.51 6.24
CA THR A 19 18.96 -1.96 7.58
C THR A 19 20.37 -2.07 8.16
N PHE A 20 21.23 -1.11 7.84
CA PHE A 20 22.23 -0.72 8.80
C PHE A 20 21.43 -0.17 9.99
N ALA A 21 21.23 -1.01 11.00
CA ALA A 21 20.96 -0.49 12.31
C ALA A 21 22.20 0.32 12.66
N GLN A 22 22.14 1.62 12.58
CA GLN A 22 23.02 2.47 13.35
C GLN A 22 22.81 2.02 14.79
N GLU A 23 23.85 1.46 15.39
CA GLU A 23 23.90 1.41 16.85
C GLU A 23 23.70 2.84 17.32
N PRO A 24 22.80 3.11 18.27
CA PRO A 24 22.77 4.42 18.91
C PRO A 24 24.16 4.61 19.50
N ALA A 25 24.85 5.65 19.08
CA ALA A 25 26.13 6.01 19.62
C ALA A 25 26.01 6.02 21.16
N PRO A 26 26.92 5.37 21.90
CA PRO A 26 26.82 5.35 23.33
C PRO A 26 26.84 6.79 23.83
N ALA A 27 25.77 7.18 24.52
CA ALA A 27 25.70 8.46 25.21
C ALA A 27 26.70 8.46 26.37
N HIS A 28 27.95 8.70 26.06
CA HIS A 28 28.97 9.06 27.04
C HIS A 28 29.35 10.49 26.84
N GLY A 29 28.60 11.35 27.53
CA GLY A 29 29.02 12.67 27.86
C GLY A 29 30.36 12.64 28.61
N ARG A 30 31.40 13.12 27.93
CA ARG A 30 32.49 13.87 28.53
C ARG A 30 32.75 15.04 27.61
N GLN A 31 32.21 16.19 27.98
CA GLN A 31 32.74 17.47 27.56
C GLN A 31 34.21 17.54 27.94
N ALA A 32 35.07 17.18 27.01
CA ALA A 32 36.45 17.68 27.05
C ALA A 32 36.41 19.05 26.37
N THR A 33 36.20 20.10 27.16
CA THR A 33 36.51 21.45 26.77
C THR A 33 38.03 21.54 26.62
N ALA A 34 38.52 21.17 25.41
CA ALA A 34 39.83 21.60 24.99
C ALA A 34 39.70 23.09 24.63
N GLN A 35 40.21 23.93 25.47
CA GLN A 35 40.49 25.33 25.13
C GLN A 35 41.44 25.32 23.94
N PHE A 36 40.91 25.55 22.75
CA PHE A 36 41.71 25.81 21.56
C PHE A 36 42.17 27.25 21.58
N ASN A 37 43.49 27.47 21.45
CA ASN A 37 44.09 28.75 21.21
C ASN A 37 43.42 29.41 20.00
N SER A 38 42.76 30.51 20.26
CA SER A 38 42.10 31.40 19.28
C SER A 38 43.09 32.22 18.44
N ASP A 39 44.40 31.95 18.52
CA ASP A 39 45.41 32.78 17.93
C ASP A 39 45.73 32.56 16.43
N LEU A 40 44.90 31.77 15.72
CA LEU A 40 45.00 31.56 14.27
C LEU A 40 43.88 32.20 13.44
N LEU A 41 42.94 32.86 14.06
CA LEU A 41 41.90 33.62 13.37
C LEU A 41 42.33 35.09 13.38
N SER A 42 42.63 35.62 12.22
CA SER A 42 42.74 37.06 12.03
C SER A 42 41.41 37.72 12.39
N ASP A 43 41.48 38.75 13.21
CA ASP A 43 40.42 39.56 13.77
C ASP A 43 39.08 39.57 12.98
N GLY A 44 38.05 39.01 13.55
CA GLY A 44 36.66 39.48 13.41
C GLY A 44 35.82 39.02 12.25
N ALA A 45 36.26 38.10 11.37
CA ALA A 45 35.39 37.62 10.31
C ALA A 45 34.60 36.38 10.78
N GLU A 46 33.26 36.45 10.77
CA GLU A 46 32.41 35.30 10.99
C GLU A 46 32.49 34.34 9.79
N PRO A 47 32.55 33.01 10.02
CA PRO A 47 32.54 32.04 8.93
C PRO A 47 31.23 32.12 8.12
N PRO A 48 31.28 31.96 6.78
CA PRO A 48 30.09 32.06 5.93
C PRO A 48 29.07 31.00 6.29
N ALA A 49 27.81 31.38 6.43
CA ALA A 49 26.69 30.49 6.60
C ALA A 49 26.30 29.92 5.22
N LEU A 50 26.16 28.62 5.11
CA LEU A 50 25.75 27.92 3.89
C LEU A 50 24.37 27.27 4.11
N GLY A 51 23.38 27.75 3.38
CA GLY A 51 22.04 27.14 3.39
C GLY A 51 21.35 27.08 4.76
N GLY A 52 21.64 27.98 5.67
CA GLY A 52 21.09 28.03 7.03
C GLY A 52 21.91 27.32 8.10
N ASP A 53 22.89 26.48 7.76
CA ASP A 53 23.75 25.77 8.70
C ASP A 53 25.14 26.39 8.75
N ALA A 54 25.61 26.79 9.94
CA ALA A 54 26.95 27.28 10.15
C ALA A 54 27.98 26.12 10.02
N CYS A 55 28.99 26.30 9.16
CA CYS A 55 30.10 25.36 9.07
C CYS A 55 31.16 25.64 10.16
N ARG A 56 31.76 24.58 10.70
CA ARG A 56 32.81 24.66 11.74
C ARG A 56 33.84 23.57 11.58
N THR A 57 35.03 23.79 12.08
CA THR A 57 36.05 22.78 12.24
C THR A 57 35.95 22.14 13.63
N ALA A 58 36.08 20.81 13.71
CA ALA A 58 36.08 20.11 14.99
C ALA A 58 36.85 18.78 14.88
N GLY A 59 37.50 18.41 15.96
CA GLY A 59 38.34 17.20 15.99
C GLY A 59 39.62 17.34 15.17
N SER A 60 40.74 16.91 15.72
CA SER A 60 42.01 16.93 15.01
C SER A 60 42.72 15.60 15.24
N GLU A 61 43.26 15.03 14.17
CA GLU A 61 43.99 13.77 14.18
C GLU A 61 45.27 13.91 13.36
N ARG A 62 46.27 13.04 13.57
CA ARG A 62 47.46 13.02 12.74
C ARG A 62 47.15 12.44 11.36
N ALA A 63 47.41 13.21 10.31
CA ALA A 63 47.30 12.75 8.92
C ALA A 63 48.51 11.91 8.51
N ALA A 64 48.78 10.81 9.22
CA ALA A 64 49.98 9.99 9.03
C ALA A 64 50.11 9.41 7.62
N ALA A 65 48.96 9.16 6.94
CA ALA A 65 48.95 8.70 5.54
C ALA A 65 49.38 9.80 4.56
N TRP A 66 49.26 11.07 4.91
CA TRP A 66 49.79 12.19 4.12
C TRP A 66 51.22 12.53 4.50
N SER A 67 51.44 12.81 5.77
CA SER A 67 52.77 13.13 6.34
C SER A 67 52.76 12.91 7.86
N GLN A 68 53.85 12.46 8.43
CA GLN A 68 53.99 12.23 9.87
C GLN A 68 53.85 13.50 10.73
N THR A 69 54.06 14.67 10.12
CA THR A 69 53.97 15.99 10.78
C THR A 69 52.71 16.76 10.43
N SER A 70 51.75 16.15 9.74
CA SER A 70 50.53 16.85 9.35
C SER A 70 49.38 16.50 10.28
N ILE A 71 48.56 17.53 10.55
CA ILE A 71 47.32 17.46 11.32
C ILE A 71 46.15 17.57 10.34
N LYS A 72 45.20 16.64 10.41
CA LYS A 72 43.93 16.69 9.70
C LYS A 72 42.84 17.16 10.68
N THR A 73 42.16 18.21 10.34
CA THR A 73 41.03 18.76 11.11
C THR A 73 39.76 18.61 10.29
N THR A 74 38.74 18.00 10.86
CA THR A 74 37.48 17.71 10.16
C THR A 74 36.59 18.95 10.11
N ILE A 75 35.87 19.13 8.99
CA ILE A 75 34.88 20.17 8.76
C ILE A 75 33.47 19.60 8.87
N TYR A 76 32.62 20.25 9.65
CA TYR A 76 31.22 19.93 9.80
C TYR A 76 30.37 21.11 9.38
N CYS A 77 29.27 20.90 8.65
CA CYS A 77 28.20 21.87 8.42
C CYS A 77 26.93 21.30 9.09
N GLY A 78 26.44 21.97 10.10
CA GLY A 78 25.45 21.38 11.00
C GLY A 78 26.02 20.17 11.76
N SER A 79 25.40 19.01 11.61
CA SER A 79 25.83 17.71 12.15
C SER A 79 26.78 16.93 11.23
N ASP A 80 26.87 17.30 9.96
CA ASP A 80 27.45 16.44 8.91
C ASP A 80 28.89 16.79 8.61
N GLN A 81 29.71 15.75 8.49
CA GLN A 81 31.07 15.87 8.03
C GLN A 81 31.08 16.15 6.53
N VAL A 82 31.58 17.34 6.13
CA VAL A 82 31.59 17.75 4.71
C VAL A 82 32.99 17.80 4.11
N GLY A 83 34.03 17.68 4.94
CA GLY A 83 35.41 17.72 4.48
C GLY A 83 36.42 17.79 5.61
N PHE A 84 37.63 18.23 5.26
CA PHE A 84 38.74 18.39 6.23
C PHE A 84 39.77 19.41 5.74
N VAL A 85 40.59 19.90 6.67
CA VAL A 85 41.81 20.70 6.41
C VAL A 85 43.02 19.94 6.89
N ILE A 86 44.07 19.91 6.08
CA ILE A 86 45.41 19.38 6.46
C ILE A 86 46.39 20.55 6.53
N HIS A 87 47.06 20.66 7.64
CA HIS A 87 48.17 21.62 7.82
C HIS A 87 49.36 20.94 8.53
N GLN A 88 50.57 21.51 8.38
CA GLN A 88 51.74 20.97 9.01
C GLN A 88 51.94 21.52 10.43
N ASP A 89 52.26 20.63 11.37
CA ASP A 89 52.58 20.92 12.77
C ASP A 89 54.09 21.24 12.91
N ARG A 90 54.54 22.36 12.40
CA ARG A 90 55.93 22.81 12.54
C ARG A 90 56.09 24.28 12.78
N ALA A 91 56.97 24.64 13.74
CA ALA A 91 57.42 26.00 13.94
C ALA A 91 58.22 26.51 12.72
N PRO A 92 58.15 27.79 12.37
CA PRO A 92 58.76 28.35 11.16
C PRO A 92 60.28 28.43 11.24
N SER A 93 60.96 27.36 10.83
CA SER A 93 62.42 27.42 10.78
C SER A 93 63.11 27.18 9.44
N GLN A 94 62.38 27.08 8.34
CA GLN A 94 62.90 27.18 6.98
C GLN A 94 61.79 27.52 5.98
N ALA A 95 61.88 28.68 5.35
CA ALA A 95 61.02 29.06 4.24
C ALA A 95 61.21 28.09 3.06
N VAL A 96 60.18 27.33 2.68
CA VAL A 96 60.14 26.59 1.41
C VAL A 96 59.70 27.57 0.34
N THR A 97 60.66 28.14 -0.36
CA THR A 97 60.45 28.96 -1.57
C THR A 97 60.33 28.00 -2.76
N GLY A 98 59.15 27.68 -3.16
CA GLY A 98 58.86 26.91 -4.37
C GLY A 98 57.36 26.83 -4.63
N ASP A 99 56.92 26.99 -5.87
CA ASP A 99 55.58 26.65 -6.30
C ASP A 99 55.26 25.23 -5.86
N ALA A 100 53.99 24.99 -5.43
CA ALA A 100 53.57 23.62 -5.08
C ALA A 100 53.96 22.67 -6.20
N ASP A 101 54.87 21.79 -5.87
CA ASP A 101 55.42 20.88 -6.85
C ASP A 101 54.26 20.01 -7.43
N LEU A 102 54.07 20.00 -8.74
CA LEU A 102 53.05 19.23 -9.43
C LEU A 102 53.02 17.76 -8.96
N ALA A 103 54.19 17.21 -8.59
CA ALA A 103 54.32 15.91 -7.99
C ALA A 103 53.59 15.74 -6.65
N ASN A 104 53.38 16.82 -5.90
CA ASN A 104 52.58 16.80 -4.67
C ASN A 104 51.08 16.81 -4.95
N LEU A 105 50.62 17.41 -6.07
CA LEU A 105 49.19 17.43 -6.48
C LEU A 105 48.73 16.06 -7.01
N ASP A 106 49.61 15.37 -7.76
CA ASP A 106 49.34 13.96 -8.19
C ASP A 106 49.26 13.06 -6.97
N ARG A 107 50.16 13.15 -6.03
CA ARG A 107 50.09 12.41 -4.76
C ARG A 107 48.86 12.74 -3.94
N LEU A 108 48.37 13.99 -3.96
CA LEU A 108 47.13 14.40 -3.30
C LEU A 108 45.96 13.70 -3.98
N SER A 109 45.91 13.69 -5.30
CA SER A 109 44.83 13.03 -6.05
C SER A 109 44.80 11.52 -5.72
N GLU A 110 45.95 10.83 -5.65
CA GLU A 110 46.02 9.42 -5.23
C GLU A 110 45.58 9.23 -3.77
N TYR A 111 45.98 10.12 -2.86
CA TYR A 111 45.57 10.08 -1.45
C TYR A 111 44.06 10.24 -1.33
N LEU A 112 43.47 11.23 -2.01
CA LEU A 112 42.04 11.49 -2.00
C LEU A 112 41.26 10.32 -2.62
N ARG A 113 41.79 9.73 -3.69
CA ARG A 113 41.18 8.53 -4.27
C ARG A 113 41.12 7.38 -3.28
N ALA A 114 42.21 7.16 -2.55
CA ALA A 114 42.33 6.04 -1.59
C ALA A 114 41.52 6.30 -0.28
N SER A 115 41.55 7.55 0.24
CA SER A 115 40.95 7.87 1.53
C SER A 115 39.48 8.33 1.43
N GLU A 116 39.11 9.01 0.35
CA GLU A 116 37.80 9.69 0.21
C GLU A 116 36.97 9.10 -0.97
N ALA A 117 37.48 8.11 -1.68
CA ALA A 117 36.85 7.48 -2.84
C ALA A 117 36.40 8.50 -3.90
N VAL A 118 37.29 9.43 -4.26
CA VAL A 118 37.03 10.44 -5.29
C VAL A 118 38.04 10.34 -6.44
N VAL A 119 37.59 10.76 -7.62
CA VAL A 119 38.45 10.96 -8.78
C VAL A 119 38.53 12.46 -9.03
N CYS A 120 39.77 12.98 -9.12
CA CYS A 120 40.03 14.39 -9.33
C CYS A 120 40.47 14.66 -10.78
N GLU A 121 39.96 15.78 -11.33
CA GLU A 121 40.40 16.34 -12.60
C GLU A 121 41.79 17.01 -12.45
N PRO A 122 42.47 17.31 -13.55
CA PRO A 122 43.75 18.03 -13.49
C PRO A 122 43.68 19.33 -12.70
N PRO A 123 44.71 19.67 -11.92
CA PRO A 123 44.71 20.84 -11.08
C PRO A 123 44.64 22.16 -11.90
N GLN A 124 43.89 23.10 -11.42
CA GLN A 124 43.78 24.43 -12.04
C GLN A 124 44.15 25.52 -11.03
N MET A 125 44.82 26.57 -11.51
CA MET A 125 45.21 27.69 -10.66
C MET A 125 44.06 28.67 -10.57
N LEU A 126 43.52 28.86 -9.38
CA LEU A 126 42.48 29.85 -9.06
C LEU A 126 43.05 31.04 -8.35
N ARG A 127 42.51 32.24 -8.67
CA ARG A 127 42.73 33.46 -7.91
C ARG A 127 41.38 33.91 -7.35
N PHE A 128 41.25 33.83 -6.05
CA PHE A 128 39.98 34.10 -5.37
C PHE A 128 40.24 34.71 -4.00
N GLY A 129 39.48 35.76 -3.62
CA GLY A 129 39.56 36.40 -2.31
C GLY A 129 40.97 36.85 -1.91
N GLY A 130 41.75 37.35 -2.87
CA GLY A 130 43.15 37.77 -2.64
C GLY A 130 44.19 36.64 -2.59
N LEU A 131 43.75 35.39 -2.72
CA LEU A 131 44.64 34.23 -2.70
C LEU A 131 44.85 33.64 -4.09
N SER A 132 46.02 32.99 -4.29
CA SER A 132 46.30 32.09 -5.39
C SER A 132 46.35 30.66 -4.83
N VAL A 133 45.48 29.81 -5.28
CA VAL A 133 45.35 28.42 -4.82
C VAL A 133 45.27 27.47 -6.01
N TRP A 134 45.81 26.28 -5.85
CA TRP A 134 45.51 25.17 -6.77
C TRP A 134 44.20 24.54 -6.38
N ALA A 135 43.28 24.45 -7.32
CA ALA A 135 42.02 23.72 -7.15
C ALA A 135 42.06 22.41 -7.94
N LEU A 136 41.67 21.33 -7.27
CA LEU A 136 41.45 20.04 -7.89
C LEU A 136 39.95 19.77 -7.80
N PRO A 137 39.21 19.96 -8.89
CA PRO A 137 37.82 19.50 -8.97
C PRO A 137 37.80 17.98 -8.89
N CYS A 138 37.05 17.43 -7.95
CA CYS A 138 36.92 15.99 -7.75
C CYS A 138 35.46 15.58 -7.80
N ARG A 139 35.22 14.29 -8.08
CA ARG A 139 33.90 13.70 -8.04
C ARG A 139 33.95 12.42 -7.22
N ASP A 140 32.92 12.21 -6.44
CA ASP A 140 32.72 10.95 -5.75
C ASP A 140 32.61 9.81 -6.78
N ILE A 141 33.32 8.71 -6.55
CA ILE A 141 33.31 7.54 -7.46
C ILE A 141 31.96 6.85 -7.45
N VAL A 142 31.23 6.90 -6.34
CA VAL A 142 29.96 6.18 -6.15
C VAL A 142 28.77 6.98 -6.71
N ASP A 143 28.55 8.17 -6.21
CA ASP A 143 27.36 8.99 -6.52
C ASP A 143 27.66 10.18 -7.45
N GLY A 144 28.94 10.41 -7.80
CA GLY A 144 29.36 11.49 -8.68
C GLY A 144 29.21 12.88 -8.10
N TRP A 145 28.94 13.01 -6.77
CA TRP A 145 28.84 14.31 -6.15
C TRP A 145 30.13 15.12 -6.29
N PRO A 146 30.04 16.41 -6.62
CA PRO A 146 31.21 17.24 -6.79
C PRO A 146 31.86 17.54 -5.43
N SER A 147 33.17 17.32 -5.38
CA SER A 147 34.04 17.68 -4.26
C SER A 147 35.22 18.50 -4.78
N MET A 148 35.92 19.17 -3.91
CA MET A 148 37.06 20.01 -4.30
C MET A 148 38.17 19.90 -3.28
N ALA A 149 39.41 19.81 -3.76
CA ALA A 149 40.59 20.08 -2.96
C ALA A 149 41.19 21.44 -3.36
N LEU A 150 41.45 22.27 -2.37
CA LEU A 150 42.14 23.55 -2.51
C LEU A 150 43.52 23.44 -1.85
N VAL A 151 44.57 23.80 -2.54
CA VAL A 151 45.95 23.75 -2.04
C VAL A 151 46.58 25.12 -2.09
N ARG A 152 47.08 25.55 -0.95
CA ARG A 152 47.82 26.81 -0.78
C ARG A 152 49.20 26.55 -0.25
N ASN A 153 50.24 27.21 -0.79
CA ASN A 153 51.57 27.24 -0.19
C ASN A 153 51.61 28.33 0.91
N ALA A 154 51.72 27.90 2.15
CA ALA A 154 51.89 28.77 3.30
C ALA A 154 53.34 28.69 3.79
N ALA A 155 53.75 29.70 4.63
CA ALA A 155 55.14 29.74 5.18
C ALA A 155 55.59 28.47 5.93
N ASN A 156 54.60 27.71 6.46
CA ASN A 156 54.82 26.47 7.21
C ASN A 156 54.61 25.20 6.37
N GLY A 157 54.52 25.31 5.03
CA GLY A 157 54.29 24.21 4.10
C GLY A 157 52.86 24.23 3.49
N PRO A 158 52.55 23.25 2.61
CA PRO A 158 51.26 23.23 1.94
C PRO A 158 50.11 23.03 2.92
N GLN A 159 49.08 23.86 2.76
CA GLN A 159 47.78 23.73 3.42
C GLN A 159 46.80 23.19 2.39
N ILE A 160 46.01 22.19 2.77
CA ILE A 160 45.05 21.51 1.92
C ILE A 160 43.68 21.64 2.60
N ALA A 161 42.68 22.13 1.87
CA ALA A 161 41.30 22.05 2.29
C ALA A 161 40.53 21.19 1.28
N PHE A 162 39.91 20.13 1.73
CA PHE A 162 39.11 19.21 0.89
C PHE A 162 37.70 19.13 1.43
N GLY A 163 36.73 19.09 0.54
CA GLY A 163 35.36 18.91 0.93
C GLY A 163 34.37 18.98 -0.24
N ALA A 164 33.07 18.83 0.06
CA ALA A 164 32.02 18.95 -0.92
C ALA A 164 32.05 20.32 -1.61
N ALA A 165 31.78 20.40 -2.90
CA ALA A 165 31.94 21.62 -3.71
C ALA A 165 31.07 22.80 -3.20
N PHE A 166 29.89 22.51 -2.63
CA PHE A 166 29.05 23.56 -2.02
C PHE A 166 29.69 24.21 -0.80
N ALA A 167 30.65 23.55 -0.12
CA ALA A 167 31.39 24.11 1.01
C ALA A 167 32.60 24.96 0.54
N PHE A 168 32.72 25.25 -0.76
CA PHE A 168 33.83 26.03 -1.34
C PHE A 168 34.10 27.33 -0.58
N PRO A 169 33.13 28.17 -0.22
CA PRO A 169 33.40 29.41 0.52
C PRO A 169 34.09 29.13 1.85
N PHE A 170 33.64 28.13 2.58
CA PHE A 170 34.23 27.74 3.85
C PHE A 170 35.63 27.11 3.70
N LEU A 171 35.83 26.27 2.65
CA LEU A 171 37.15 25.72 2.33
C LEU A 171 38.14 26.82 2.00
N ALA A 172 37.74 27.80 1.19
CA ALA A 172 38.56 28.96 0.84
C ALA A 172 38.85 29.83 2.06
N PHE A 173 37.89 30.09 2.93
CA PHE A 173 38.07 30.80 4.20
C PHE A 173 39.10 30.09 5.10
N GLN A 174 39.05 28.78 5.20
CA GLN A 174 40.05 28.03 6.00
C GLN A 174 41.48 28.17 5.47
N LEU A 175 41.63 28.55 4.21
CA LEU A 175 42.94 28.88 3.62
C LEU A 175 43.28 30.37 3.67
N GLY A 176 42.43 31.20 4.30
CA GLY A 176 42.59 32.63 4.49
C GLY A 176 42.13 33.48 3.31
N ALA A 177 41.17 33.03 2.52
CA ALA A 177 40.54 33.85 1.49
C ALA A 177 39.55 34.84 2.12
N ASP A 178 39.46 36.05 1.54
CA ASP A 178 38.39 36.98 1.83
C ASP A 178 37.12 36.49 1.10
N VAL A 179 36.12 36.08 1.86
CA VAL A 179 34.85 35.52 1.35
C VAL A 179 33.69 36.51 1.39
N SER A 180 33.98 37.79 1.55
CA SER A 180 32.96 38.84 1.53
C SER A 180 32.41 39.17 0.12
N LEU A 181 32.64 38.27 -0.86
CA LEU A 181 32.22 38.41 -2.25
C LEU A 181 30.74 38.06 -2.44
N PRO A 182 30.05 38.69 -3.43
CA PRO A 182 28.68 38.35 -3.77
C PRO A 182 28.54 36.87 -4.19
N ASP A 183 27.44 36.23 -3.81
CA ASP A 183 27.13 34.82 -4.14
C ASP A 183 27.21 34.47 -5.64
N GLU A 184 26.88 35.43 -6.53
CA GLU A 184 26.93 35.25 -7.98
C GLU A 184 28.35 34.98 -8.52
N SER A 185 29.35 35.68 -7.99
CA SER A 185 30.74 35.48 -8.45
C SER A 185 31.35 34.15 -7.98
N MET A 186 30.87 33.62 -6.86
CA MET A 186 31.23 32.29 -6.38
C MET A 186 30.61 31.18 -7.21
N ALA A 187 29.34 31.32 -7.57
CA ALA A 187 28.64 30.40 -8.42
C ALA A 187 29.29 30.30 -9.81
N GLU A 188 29.72 31.42 -10.38
CA GLU A 188 30.46 31.47 -11.66
C GLU A 188 31.80 30.74 -11.56
N THR A 189 32.58 30.99 -10.52
CA THR A 189 33.89 30.35 -10.29
C THR A 189 33.74 28.82 -10.14
N ILE A 190 32.71 28.37 -9.43
CA ILE A 190 32.41 26.95 -9.26
C ILE A 190 31.95 26.33 -10.61
N ALA A 191 31.12 27.03 -11.38
CA ALA A 191 30.64 26.58 -12.69
C ALA A 191 31.77 26.46 -13.73
N GLU A 192 32.78 27.30 -13.68
CA GLU A 192 33.96 27.21 -14.54
C GLU A 192 34.83 26.00 -14.25
N LEU A 193 34.87 25.54 -13.00
CA LEU A 193 35.68 24.36 -12.58
C LEU A 193 35.06 23.02 -13.01
N TRP A 194 33.75 22.97 -13.24
CA TRP A 194 33.04 21.78 -13.71
C TRP A 194 32.33 22.03 -15.05
N PRO A 195 33.04 21.92 -16.20
CA PRO A 195 32.49 22.20 -17.52
C PRO A 195 31.39 21.20 -17.95
N ALA A 196 31.28 20.04 -17.33
CA ALA A 196 30.13 19.18 -17.51
C ALA A 196 29.01 19.67 -16.60
N LYS A 197 27.78 19.79 -17.12
CA LYS A 197 26.56 20.15 -16.39
C LYS A 197 26.30 19.21 -15.22
N VAL A 198 27.09 19.31 -14.16
CA VAL A 198 26.77 18.67 -12.89
C VAL A 198 25.88 19.64 -12.14
N PRO A 199 24.61 19.32 -11.89
CA PRO A 199 23.80 20.16 -11.02
C PRO A 199 24.52 20.23 -9.67
N LEU A 200 24.89 21.44 -9.26
CA LEU A 200 25.37 21.74 -7.92
C LEU A 200 24.14 21.64 -7.02
N GLY A 201 23.71 20.42 -6.72
CA GLY A 201 22.67 20.18 -5.75
C GLY A 201 23.07 20.80 -4.42
N SER A 202 22.16 21.49 -3.76
CA SER A 202 22.44 22.02 -2.43
C SER A 202 22.74 20.87 -1.46
N PHE A 203 23.54 21.13 -0.45
CA PHE A 203 23.77 20.18 0.65
C PHE A 203 22.45 19.73 1.29
N ALA A 204 21.49 20.65 1.42
CA ALA A 204 20.16 20.36 1.88
C ALA A 204 19.46 19.27 1.05
N ASP A 205 19.62 19.28 -0.28
CA ASP A 205 19.05 18.26 -1.16
C ASP A 205 19.67 16.88 -0.92
N ARG A 206 21.00 16.82 -0.80
CA ARG A 206 21.69 15.54 -0.53
C ARG A 206 21.30 14.96 0.83
N ARG A 207 21.27 15.79 1.87
CA ARG A 207 20.83 15.38 3.20
C ARG A 207 19.37 14.91 3.17
N ARG A 208 18.49 15.65 2.51
CA ARG A 208 17.08 15.28 2.38
C ARG A 208 16.87 13.95 1.69
N ILE A 209 17.59 13.67 0.60
CA ILE A 209 17.56 12.33 -0.06
C ILE A 209 17.96 11.24 0.94
N GLY A 210 19.08 11.43 1.66
CA GLY A 210 19.58 10.46 2.64
C GLY A 210 18.61 10.21 3.79
N GLU A 211 18.02 11.28 4.35
CA GLU A 211 17.03 11.20 5.42
C GLU A 211 15.76 10.48 4.96
N LEU A 212 15.18 10.89 3.82
CA LEU A 212 13.99 10.27 3.26
C LEU A 212 14.20 8.80 2.91
N TRP A 213 15.35 8.47 2.33
CA TRP A 213 15.71 7.09 2.01
C TRP A 213 15.89 6.23 3.28
N SER A 214 16.51 6.79 4.32
CA SER A 214 16.63 6.13 5.63
C SER A 214 15.26 5.89 6.26
N GLN A 215 14.37 6.90 6.25
CA GLN A 215 12.99 6.76 6.74
C GLN A 215 12.20 5.71 5.96
N ALA A 216 12.36 5.67 4.64
CA ALA A 216 11.72 4.64 3.80
C ALA A 216 12.17 3.23 4.18
N ARG A 217 13.47 3.04 4.41
CA ARG A 217 14.03 1.76 4.85
C ARG A 217 13.55 1.37 6.24
N GLU A 218 13.44 2.32 7.15
CA GLU A 218 12.90 2.09 8.48
C GLU A 218 11.42 1.69 8.41
N ALA A 219 10.61 2.40 7.62
CA ALA A 219 9.20 2.07 7.38
C ALA A 219 9.06 0.67 6.75
N SER A 220 9.84 0.36 5.72
CA SER A 220 9.84 -0.98 5.11
C SER A 220 10.26 -2.08 6.09
N ALA A 221 11.22 -1.81 6.98
CA ALA A 221 11.62 -2.76 8.03
C ALA A 221 10.49 -3.03 9.03
N LYS A 222 9.61 -2.05 9.23
CA LYS A 222 8.37 -2.16 10.02
C LYS A 222 7.19 -2.71 9.21
N LEU A 223 7.38 -2.99 7.91
CA LEU A 223 6.35 -3.43 6.95
C LEU A 223 5.28 -2.36 6.67
N ASP A 224 5.57 -1.13 6.98
CA ASP A 224 4.76 0.03 6.60
C ASP A 224 5.14 0.46 5.18
N PHE A 225 4.60 -0.25 4.21
CA PHE A 225 4.95 -0.06 2.80
C PHE A 225 4.35 1.21 2.21
N GLU A 226 3.25 1.72 2.75
CA GLU A 226 2.66 3.00 2.32
C GLU A 226 3.59 4.16 2.69
N THR A 227 4.00 4.24 3.94
CA THR A 227 4.98 5.24 4.37
C THR A 227 6.32 5.07 3.64
N ALA A 228 6.76 3.83 3.42
CA ALA A 228 8.00 3.57 2.68
C ALA A 228 7.92 4.09 1.25
N GLN A 229 6.82 3.85 0.54
CA GLN A 229 6.57 4.36 -0.80
C GLN A 229 6.57 5.89 -0.81
N LEU A 230 5.82 6.51 0.09
CA LEU A 230 5.75 7.97 0.20
C LEU A 230 7.12 8.62 0.37
N ARG A 231 7.97 8.04 1.23
CA ARG A 231 9.33 8.55 1.47
C ARG A 231 10.27 8.30 0.29
N LEU A 232 10.14 7.16 -0.40
CA LEU A 232 10.91 6.88 -1.62
C LEU A 232 10.52 7.80 -2.77
N ASP A 233 9.24 8.04 -2.96
CA ASP A 233 8.75 8.97 -3.98
C ASP A 233 9.27 10.39 -3.73
N ALA A 234 9.24 10.85 -2.48
CA ALA A 234 9.79 12.15 -2.10
C ALA A 234 11.32 12.23 -2.30
N ALA A 235 12.06 11.15 -2.02
CA ALA A 235 13.49 11.08 -2.28
C ALA A 235 13.80 11.05 -3.78
N LEU A 236 13.00 10.30 -4.57
CA LEU A 236 13.13 10.21 -6.01
C LEU A 236 12.86 11.56 -6.70
N GLU A 237 11.89 12.32 -6.23
CA GLU A 237 11.61 13.65 -6.74
C GLU A 237 12.86 14.54 -6.70
N VAL A 238 13.51 14.60 -5.54
CA VAL A 238 14.76 15.39 -5.39
C VAL A 238 15.87 14.81 -6.27
N GLN A 239 16.01 13.48 -6.30
CA GLN A 239 17.04 12.81 -7.09
C GLN A 239 16.88 13.00 -8.59
N VAL A 240 15.64 12.90 -9.09
CA VAL A 240 15.30 13.08 -10.52
C VAL A 240 15.50 14.54 -10.94
N ARG A 241 15.15 15.50 -10.11
CA ARG A 241 15.41 16.92 -10.35
C ARG A 241 16.90 17.19 -10.51
N LEU A 242 17.75 16.57 -9.70
CA LEU A 242 19.19 16.76 -9.72
C LEU A 242 19.87 16.05 -10.89
N PHE A 243 19.46 14.83 -11.22
CA PHE A 243 20.22 13.96 -12.13
C PHE A 243 19.40 13.45 -13.33
N GLY A 244 18.08 13.58 -13.31
CA GLY A 244 17.19 13.03 -14.32
C GLY A 244 16.80 11.56 -14.04
N GLU A 245 15.73 11.11 -14.67
CA GLU A 245 15.16 9.77 -14.48
C GLU A 245 16.04 8.64 -15.02
N ALA A 246 16.79 8.91 -16.09
CA ALA A 246 17.64 7.92 -16.75
C ALA A 246 19.07 7.85 -16.18
N ASP A 247 19.33 8.56 -15.09
CA ASP A 247 20.65 8.56 -14.46
C ASP A 247 20.85 7.29 -13.62
N LEU A 248 22.05 6.71 -13.69
CA LEU A 248 22.39 5.51 -12.93
C LEU A 248 22.23 5.68 -11.41
N ARG A 249 22.42 6.91 -10.90
CA ARG A 249 22.28 7.24 -9.48
C ARG A 249 20.85 7.14 -8.98
N THR A 250 19.87 7.35 -9.85
CA THR A 250 18.43 7.23 -9.54
C THR A 250 17.98 5.77 -9.43
N SER A 251 18.76 4.84 -10.04
CA SER A 251 18.38 3.43 -10.13
C SER A 251 18.25 2.73 -8.78
N ALA A 252 19.03 3.14 -7.77
CA ALA A 252 18.98 2.51 -6.45
C ALA A 252 17.66 2.78 -5.73
N LEU A 253 17.20 4.04 -5.73
CA LEU A 253 15.91 4.42 -5.15
C LEU A 253 14.74 3.78 -5.91
N LEU A 254 14.84 3.73 -7.24
CA LEU A 254 13.83 3.08 -8.08
C LEU A 254 13.71 1.58 -7.80
N LEU A 255 14.79 0.87 -7.55
CA LEU A 255 14.73 -0.55 -7.18
C LEU A 255 14.14 -0.76 -5.79
N ASP A 256 14.45 0.10 -4.81
CA ASP A 256 13.80 0.05 -3.49
C ASP A 256 12.29 0.31 -3.64
N LEU A 257 11.88 1.26 -4.50
CA LEU A 257 10.47 1.49 -4.81
C LEU A 257 9.81 0.29 -5.50
N ALA A 258 10.47 -0.31 -6.51
CA ALA A 258 9.96 -1.52 -7.17
C ALA A 258 9.74 -2.67 -6.16
N MET A 259 10.61 -2.77 -5.16
CA MET A 259 10.48 -3.76 -4.11
C MET A 259 9.30 -3.47 -3.18
N VAL A 260 9.10 -2.20 -2.80
CA VAL A 260 7.95 -1.77 -1.99
C VAL A 260 6.64 -2.04 -2.72
N LEU A 261 6.54 -1.67 -4.01
CA LEU A 261 5.38 -1.95 -4.86
C LEU A 261 5.11 -3.46 -4.98
N ALA A 262 6.16 -4.28 -5.14
CA ALA A 262 5.99 -5.73 -5.16
C ALA A 262 5.47 -6.31 -3.83
N TYR A 263 5.83 -5.72 -2.69
CA TYR A 263 5.26 -6.09 -1.39
C TYR A 263 3.80 -5.65 -1.24
N GLN A 264 3.39 -4.58 -1.92
CA GLN A 264 2.00 -4.13 -2.01
C GLN A 264 1.20 -4.90 -3.08
N GLU A 265 1.84 -5.89 -3.73
CA GLU A 265 1.28 -6.69 -4.83
C GLU A 265 0.99 -5.90 -6.12
N ASP A 266 1.48 -4.66 -6.23
CA ASP A 266 1.48 -3.91 -7.47
C ASP A 266 2.65 -4.36 -8.37
N PHE A 267 2.51 -5.56 -8.91
CA PHE A 267 3.54 -6.18 -9.73
C PHE A 267 3.71 -5.50 -11.10
N GLU A 268 2.67 -4.86 -11.62
CA GLU A 268 2.73 -4.16 -12.89
C GLU A 268 3.61 -2.92 -12.80
N ALA A 269 3.40 -2.07 -11.80
CA ALA A 269 4.23 -0.91 -11.54
C ALA A 269 5.68 -1.31 -11.17
N SER A 270 5.84 -2.35 -10.34
CA SER A 270 7.15 -2.91 -9.99
C SER A 270 7.94 -3.35 -11.23
N ASP A 271 7.32 -4.12 -12.14
CA ASP A 271 7.93 -4.59 -13.38
C ASP A 271 8.26 -3.43 -14.34
N ALA A 272 7.41 -2.42 -14.42
CA ALA A 272 7.67 -1.24 -15.24
C ALA A 272 8.96 -0.54 -14.79
N ILE A 273 9.18 -0.41 -13.49
CA ILE A 273 10.41 0.16 -12.95
C ILE A 273 11.61 -0.73 -13.28
N VAL A 274 11.52 -2.04 -13.04
CA VAL A 274 12.62 -2.99 -13.32
C VAL A 274 12.98 -3.00 -14.80
N ARG A 275 11.98 -2.99 -15.71
CA ARG A 275 12.21 -2.89 -17.17
C ARG A 275 12.94 -1.60 -17.56
N ARG A 276 12.67 -0.49 -16.89
CA ARG A 276 13.32 0.81 -17.13
C ARG A 276 14.75 0.83 -16.60
N VAL A 277 14.97 0.36 -15.38
CA VAL A 277 16.25 0.44 -14.65
C VAL A 277 17.23 -0.68 -15.06
N GLY A 278 16.72 -1.86 -15.39
CA GLY A 278 17.55 -3.03 -15.71
C GLY A 278 18.64 -2.76 -16.76
N PRO A 279 18.31 -2.22 -17.95
CA PRO A 279 19.30 -1.93 -18.99
C PRO A 279 20.37 -0.90 -18.58
N LEU A 280 20.07 0.00 -17.62
CA LEU A 280 21.03 0.97 -17.09
C LEU A 280 22.05 0.26 -16.19
N LEU A 281 21.58 -0.58 -15.27
CA LEU A 281 22.42 -1.31 -14.32
C LEU A 281 23.23 -2.42 -15.01
N ASP A 282 22.71 -3.06 -16.06
CA ASP A 282 23.44 -4.04 -16.86
C ASP A 282 24.67 -3.44 -17.55
N ARG A 283 24.59 -2.14 -17.89
CA ARG A 283 25.69 -1.39 -18.49
C ARG A 283 26.58 -0.70 -17.46
N SER A 284 26.23 -0.80 -16.17
CA SER A 284 27.06 -0.19 -15.12
C SER A 284 28.50 -0.73 -15.17
N PRO A 285 29.51 0.14 -15.03
CA PRO A 285 30.89 -0.30 -14.90
C PRO A 285 31.13 -1.07 -13.59
N ARG A 286 30.24 -0.97 -12.63
CA ARG A 286 30.36 -1.62 -11.31
C ARG A 286 29.69 -2.99 -11.31
N PRO A 287 30.45 -4.09 -11.10
CA PRO A 287 29.87 -5.42 -11.05
C PRO A 287 28.84 -5.61 -9.93
N SER A 288 28.97 -4.88 -8.81
CA SER A 288 28.05 -4.90 -7.67
C SER A 288 26.63 -4.46 -8.05
N ASP A 289 26.48 -3.49 -8.94
CA ASP A 289 25.17 -2.98 -9.35
C ASP A 289 24.38 -4.08 -10.11
N ARG A 290 25.04 -4.84 -10.97
CA ARG A 290 24.45 -5.99 -11.68
C ARG A 290 24.09 -7.13 -10.74
N ALA A 291 24.96 -7.41 -9.77
CA ALA A 291 24.69 -8.45 -8.77
C ALA A 291 23.46 -8.10 -7.93
N ARG A 292 23.31 -6.82 -7.59
CA ARG A 292 22.12 -6.33 -6.86
C ARG A 292 20.87 -6.38 -7.70
N LEU A 293 20.90 -5.93 -8.96
CA LEU A 293 19.77 -6.06 -9.89
C LEU A 293 19.24 -7.49 -9.92
N ALA A 294 20.13 -8.48 -10.08
CA ALA A 294 19.73 -9.88 -10.06
C ALA A 294 19.09 -10.30 -8.71
N GLY A 295 19.57 -9.74 -7.60
CA GLY A 295 18.99 -9.96 -6.27
C GLY A 295 17.55 -9.39 -6.17
N TYR A 296 17.29 -8.18 -6.66
CA TYR A 296 15.96 -7.57 -6.69
C TYR A 296 15.01 -8.37 -7.60
N GLN A 297 15.45 -8.69 -8.82
CA GLN A 297 14.67 -9.52 -9.74
C GLN A 297 14.30 -10.88 -9.15
N SER A 298 15.22 -11.51 -8.42
CA SER A 298 14.95 -12.76 -7.71
C SER A 298 13.88 -12.60 -6.66
N SER A 299 13.96 -11.53 -5.84
CA SER A 299 12.99 -11.28 -4.77
C SER A 299 11.60 -10.93 -5.32
N ILE A 300 11.52 -10.11 -6.36
CA ILE A 300 10.24 -9.77 -7.02
C ILE A 300 9.60 -11.01 -7.65
N ALA A 301 10.38 -11.83 -8.36
CA ALA A 301 9.88 -13.09 -8.93
C ALA A 301 9.39 -14.06 -7.84
N ALA A 302 10.07 -14.10 -6.70
CA ALA A 302 9.67 -14.91 -5.56
C ALA A 302 8.36 -14.42 -4.92
N LEU A 303 8.13 -13.09 -4.85
CA LEU A 303 6.86 -12.52 -4.40
C LEU A 303 5.70 -12.83 -5.35
N LYS A 304 5.98 -12.99 -6.65
CA LYS A 304 5.02 -13.47 -7.66
C LYS A 304 4.80 -14.98 -7.65
N GLU A 305 5.47 -15.70 -6.74
CA GLU A 305 5.49 -17.17 -6.67
C GLU A 305 6.11 -17.86 -7.90
N ASP A 306 6.76 -17.13 -8.81
CA ASP A 306 7.57 -17.70 -9.90
C ASP A 306 8.97 -18.12 -9.38
N PHE A 307 8.98 -19.20 -8.60
CA PHE A 307 10.20 -19.70 -7.96
C PHE A 307 11.24 -20.21 -8.97
N ARG A 308 10.83 -20.59 -10.17
CA ARG A 308 11.77 -21.00 -11.21
C ARG A 308 12.59 -19.83 -11.73
N THR A 309 11.92 -18.73 -12.07
CA THR A 309 12.58 -17.49 -12.49
C THR A 309 13.37 -16.88 -11.34
N ALA A 310 12.81 -16.87 -10.12
CA ALA A 310 13.49 -16.43 -8.91
C ALA A 310 14.81 -17.17 -8.69
N GLY A 311 14.83 -18.51 -8.89
CA GLY A 311 16.03 -19.34 -8.76
C GLY A 311 17.11 -19.01 -9.80
N GLN A 312 16.73 -18.71 -11.03
CA GLN A 312 17.68 -18.30 -12.07
C GLN A 312 18.38 -16.98 -11.68
N TYR A 313 17.61 -15.98 -11.23
CA TYR A 313 18.16 -14.71 -10.79
C TYR A 313 18.98 -14.85 -9.50
N ALA A 314 18.56 -15.67 -8.53
CA ALA A 314 19.31 -15.93 -7.30
C ALA A 314 20.67 -16.55 -7.59
N GLY A 315 20.71 -17.59 -8.45
CA GLY A 315 21.95 -18.21 -8.89
C GLY A 315 22.89 -17.25 -9.63
N SER A 316 22.32 -16.36 -10.45
CA SER A 316 23.07 -15.28 -11.12
C SER A 316 23.68 -14.31 -10.10
N ALA A 317 22.89 -13.84 -9.13
CA ALA A 317 23.37 -12.95 -8.07
C ALA A 317 24.51 -13.59 -7.26
N THR A 318 24.31 -14.84 -6.81
CA THR A 318 25.35 -15.61 -6.07
C THR A 318 26.63 -15.74 -6.88
N ALA A 319 26.55 -16.09 -8.18
CA ALA A 319 27.72 -16.23 -9.03
C ALA A 319 28.47 -14.91 -9.22
N GLN A 320 27.75 -13.80 -9.32
CA GLN A 320 28.33 -12.45 -9.44
C GLN A 320 29.01 -12.03 -8.14
N TRP A 321 28.31 -12.16 -6.99
CA TRP A 321 28.91 -11.84 -5.69
C TRP A 321 30.12 -12.68 -5.35
N ARG A 322 30.15 -13.98 -5.74
CA ARG A 322 31.31 -14.85 -5.56
C ARG A 322 32.52 -14.36 -6.35
N ARG A 323 32.32 -13.86 -7.57
CA ARG A 323 33.42 -13.25 -8.36
C ARG A 323 33.94 -11.98 -7.72
N ILE A 324 33.04 -11.10 -7.24
CA ILE A 324 33.42 -9.85 -6.57
C ILE A 324 34.19 -10.15 -5.27
N ALA A 325 33.69 -11.07 -4.45
CA ALA A 325 34.32 -11.45 -3.18
C ALA A 325 35.70 -12.10 -3.36
N GLY A 326 35.95 -12.70 -4.52
CA GLY A 326 37.26 -13.27 -4.88
C GLY A 326 38.22 -12.31 -5.62
N SER A 327 37.77 -11.06 -5.89
CA SER A 327 38.61 -10.07 -6.58
C SER A 327 39.30 -9.15 -5.56
N ASN A 328 40.51 -8.68 -5.94
CA ASN A 328 41.22 -7.64 -5.18
C ASN A 328 40.95 -6.23 -5.73
N ASP A 329 40.00 -6.08 -6.63
CA ASP A 329 39.64 -4.81 -7.25
C ASP A 329 38.78 -3.96 -6.30
N GLN A 330 39.38 -2.87 -5.81
CA GLN A 330 38.68 -1.95 -4.92
C GLN A 330 37.50 -1.27 -5.59
N GLU A 331 37.54 -1.02 -6.90
CA GLU A 331 36.40 -0.41 -7.62
C GLU A 331 35.19 -1.35 -7.71
N ALA A 332 35.43 -2.67 -7.73
CA ALA A 332 34.40 -3.67 -7.71
C ALA A 332 33.59 -3.69 -6.38
N LEU A 333 34.20 -3.14 -5.32
CA LEU A 333 33.56 -3.07 -3.99
C LEU A 333 32.69 -1.78 -3.79
N LEU A 334 32.72 -0.85 -4.72
CA LEU A 334 31.91 0.35 -4.65
C LEU A 334 30.45 0.09 -5.08
N SER A 335 29.52 0.76 -4.46
CA SER A 335 28.09 0.57 -4.75
C SER A 335 27.28 1.84 -4.56
N LEU A 336 26.29 2.06 -5.43
CA LEU A 336 25.27 3.11 -5.31
C LEU A 336 24.33 2.89 -4.11
N PHE A 337 24.31 1.68 -3.57
CA PHE A 337 23.39 1.26 -2.52
C PHE A 337 23.96 1.41 -1.10
N GLN A 338 25.16 1.96 -0.98
CA GLN A 338 25.80 2.20 0.31
C GLN A 338 25.48 3.60 0.87
N SER A 339 25.52 3.73 2.18
CA SER A 339 25.40 5.02 2.84
C SER A 339 26.64 5.89 2.56
N SER A 340 26.51 7.20 2.79
CA SER A 340 27.62 8.16 2.62
C SER A 340 28.83 7.87 3.51
N GLU A 341 28.63 7.12 4.61
CA GLU A 341 29.70 6.76 5.56
C GLU A 341 30.46 5.49 5.17
N ALA A 342 29.76 4.58 4.46
CA ALA A 342 30.35 3.29 4.03
C ALA A 342 30.27 3.16 2.50
N LYS A 343 31.26 3.73 1.81
CA LYS A 343 31.30 3.72 0.34
C LYS A 343 31.65 2.36 -0.27
N ALA A 344 32.36 1.53 0.47
CA ALA A 344 32.75 0.19 0.03
C ALA A 344 31.84 -0.88 0.65
N ILE A 345 31.44 -1.84 -0.17
CA ILE A 345 30.66 -3.01 0.28
C ILE A 345 31.58 -4.07 0.89
N ASP A 346 31.06 -4.82 1.85
CA ASP A 346 31.68 -6.09 2.24
C ASP A 346 31.12 -7.21 1.35
N ALA A 347 31.86 -7.54 0.29
CA ALA A 347 31.42 -8.51 -0.69
C ALA A 347 31.18 -9.92 -0.11
N GLN A 348 31.85 -10.26 0.99
CA GLN A 348 31.63 -11.54 1.68
C GLN A 348 30.23 -11.55 2.35
N SER A 349 29.88 -10.47 3.02
CA SER A 349 28.54 -10.35 3.62
C SER A 349 27.43 -10.40 2.57
N GLU A 350 27.60 -9.71 1.44
CA GLU A 350 26.66 -9.73 0.33
C GLU A 350 26.56 -11.12 -0.32
N LEU A 351 27.67 -11.82 -0.48
CA LEU A 351 27.68 -13.21 -0.96
C LEU A 351 26.91 -14.12 0.00
N ALA A 352 27.10 -13.94 1.31
CA ALA A 352 26.39 -14.74 2.31
C ALA A 352 24.87 -14.52 2.21
N LEU A 353 24.44 -13.29 2.01
CA LEU A 353 23.03 -12.97 1.85
C LEU A 353 22.46 -13.54 0.54
N ALA A 354 23.22 -13.45 -0.57
CA ALA A 354 22.81 -14.03 -1.85
C ALA A 354 22.67 -15.56 -1.77
N LEU A 355 23.59 -16.23 -1.10
CA LEU A 355 23.53 -17.68 -0.85
C LEU A 355 22.31 -18.08 0.00
N ALA A 356 21.99 -17.28 1.03
CA ALA A 356 20.81 -17.54 1.86
C ALA A 356 19.50 -17.40 1.06
N ARG A 357 19.42 -16.41 0.16
CA ARG A 357 18.28 -16.24 -0.74
C ARG A 357 18.14 -17.40 -1.72
N GLU A 358 19.23 -17.78 -2.35
CA GLU A 358 19.27 -18.95 -3.23
C GLU A 358 18.79 -20.21 -2.49
N ALA A 359 19.23 -20.41 -1.25
CA ALA A 359 18.80 -21.52 -0.40
C ALA A 359 17.30 -21.48 -0.09
N ALA A 360 16.76 -20.30 0.24
CA ALA A 360 15.33 -20.14 0.49
C ALA A 360 14.47 -20.50 -0.74
N ILE A 361 14.94 -20.12 -1.93
CA ILE A 361 14.25 -20.43 -3.19
C ILE A 361 14.37 -21.92 -3.55
N LEU A 362 15.55 -22.53 -3.36
CA LEU A 362 15.73 -23.98 -3.55
C LEU A 362 14.79 -24.80 -2.66
N LEU A 363 14.57 -24.34 -1.43
CA LEU A 363 13.60 -24.96 -0.52
C LEU A 363 12.18 -24.88 -1.10
N ARG A 364 11.81 -23.80 -1.78
CA ARG A 364 10.52 -23.65 -2.47
C ARG A 364 10.39 -24.53 -3.72
N LEU A 365 11.51 -24.83 -4.35
CA LEU A 365 11.60 -25.76 -5.49
C LEU A 365 11.70 -27.23 -5.06
N ASP A 366 11.44 -27.52 -3.77
CA ASP A 366 11.49 -28.86 -3.17
C ASP A 366 12.87 -29.54 -3.24
N ASP A 367 13.94 -28.73 -3.16
CA ASP A 367 15.33 -29.22 -3.05
C ASP A 367 15.96 -28.85 -1.69
N PRO A 368 15.54 -29.46 -0.58
CA PRO A 368 16.04 -29.13 0.75
C PRO A 368 17.50 -29.49 0.97
N VAL A 369 18.04 -30.43 0.19
CA VAL A 369 19.46 -30.86 0.30
C VAL A 369 20.38 -29.75 -0.20
N SER A 370 20.13 -29.24 -1.40
CA SER A 370 20.89 -28.12 -1.97
C SER A 370 20.66 -26.84 -1.16
N ALA A 371 19.44 -26.61 -0.71
CA ALA A 371 19.09 -25.48 0.13
C ALA A 371 19.89 -25.46 1.44
N TYR A 372 19.97 -26.60 2.15
CA TYR A 372 20.75 -26.72 3.37
C TYR A 372 22.26 -26.49 3.14
N ALA A 373 22.81 -27.03 2.04
CA ALA A 373 24.21 -26.83 1.69
C ALA A 373 24.53 -25.36 1.43
N LYS A 374 23.66 -24.66 0.67
CA LYS A 374 23.81 -23.22 0.39
C LYS A 374 23.66 -22.35 1.64
N ALA A 375 22.70 -22.64 2.50
CA ALA A 375 22.52 -21.93 3.76
C ALA A 375 23.71 -22.16 4.72
N GLY A 376 24.27 -23.37 4.75
CA GLY A 376 25.49 -23.68 5.48
C GLY A 376 26.70 -22.89 4.96
N GLU A 377 26.89 -22.84 3.64
CA GLU A 377 27.91 -22.02 2.99
C GLU A 377 27.71 -20.54 3.35
N ALA A 378 26.46 -20.02 3.30
CA ALA A 378 26.13 -18.64 3.68
C ALA A 378 26.62 -18.30 5.10
N LEU A 379 26.36 -19.18 6.07
CA LEU A 379 26.81 -18.97 7.45
C LEU A 379 28.35 -18.97 7.58
N LEU A 380 29.04 -19.85 6.86
CA LEU A 380 30.49 -19.90 6.85
C LEU A 380 31.09 -18.63 6.25
N VAL A 381 30.56 -18.19 5.12
CA VAL A 381 30.98 -16.95 4.43
C VAL A 381 30.76 -15.73 5.33
N LEU A 382 29.57 -15.60 5.97
CA LEU A 382 29.31 -14.49 6.89
C LEU A 382 30.26 -14.50 8.09
N ASN A 383 30.60 -15.66 8.62
CA ASN A 383 31.57 -15.76 9.73
C ASN A 383 32.98 -15.29 9.35
N SER A 384 33.37 -15.38 8.08
CA SER A 384 34.66 -14.89 7.56
C SER A 384 34.62 -13.42 7.14
N ALA A 385 33.44 -12.83 6.98
CA ALA A 385 33.24 -11.46 6.53
C ALA A 385 33.75 -10.44 7.57
N THR A 386 34.15 -9.27 7.07
CA THR A 386 34.58 -8.14 7.92
C THR A 386 33.38 -7.52 8.64
N GLN A 387 32.31 -7.29 7.90
CA GLN A 387 31.03 -6.84 8.45
C GLN A 387 30.11 -8.04 8.65
N LYS A 388 29.50 -8.16 9.82
CA LYS A 388 28.61 -9.28 10.18
C LYS A 388 27.29 -8.76 10.71
N PRO A 389 26.43 -8.14 9.88
CA PRO A 389 25.18 -7.61 10.34
C PRO A 389 24.36 -8.67 11.10
N PRO A 390 24.01 -8.45 12.38
CA PRO A 390 23.32 -9.46 13.18
C PRO A 390 21.99 -9.88 12.55
N ILE A 391 21.30 -8.95 11.88
CA ILE A 391 20.05 -9.22 11.19
C ILE A 391 20.23 -10.25 10.07
N TRP A 392 21.32 -10.18 9.29
CA TRP A 392 21.61 -11.15 8.23
C TRP A 392 21.96 -12.53 8.80
N ARG A 393 22.65 -12.52 9.94
CA ARG A 393 22.91 -13.78 10.66
C ARG A 393 21.61 -14.45 11.10
N SER A 394 20.65 -13.68 11.62
CA SER A 394 19.33 -14.18 11.96
C SER A 394 18.59 -14.77 10.75
N GLU A 395 18.65 -14.11 9.61
CA GLU A 395 18.05 -14.60 8.34
C GLU A 395 18.66 -15.90 7.85
N ILE A 396 19.98 -15.99 7.83
CA ILE A 396 20.68 -17.22 7.45
C ILE A 396 20.33 -18.37 8.41
N LEU A 397 20.24 -18.11 9.70
CA LEU A 397 19.85 -19.10 10.71
C LEU A 397 18.40 -19.55 10.53
N ALA A 398 17.49 -18.63 10.13
CA ALA A 398 16.12 -18.98 9.80
C ALA A 398 16.04 -19.95 8.61
N VAL A 399 16.77 -19.66 7.53
CA VAL A 399 16.84 -20.56 6.36
C VAL A 399 17.45 -21.91 6.74
N LEU A 400 18.50 -21.94 7.56
CA LEU A 400 19.06 -23.19 8.10
C LEU A 400 18.06 -23.96 8.95
N ALA A 401 17.24 -23.27 9.73
CA ALA A 401 16.19 -23.89 10.53
C ALA A 401 15.12 -24.56 9.66
N GLU A 402 14.61 -23.83 8.65
CA GLU A 402 13.58 -24.34 7.74
C GLU A 402 14.10 -25.51 6.89
N THR A 403 15.30 -25.39 6.35
CA THR A 403 15.93 -26.47 5.57
C THR A 403 16.25 -27.69 6.43
N SER A 404 16.67 -27.50 7.69
CA SER A 404 16.85 -28.58 8.67
C SER A 404 15.55 -29.33 8.94
N SER A 405 14.47 -28.58 9.15
CA SER A 405 13.13 -29.15 9.31
C SER A 405 12.68 -29.93 8.07
N ALA A 406 12.89 -29.38 6.88
CA ALA A 406 12.55 -30.08 5.62
C ALA A 406 13.34 -31.39 5.43
N LEU A 407 14.51 -31.51 6.07
CA LEU A 407 15.34 -32.73 6.08
C LEU A 407 15.03 -33.65 7.29
N GLY A 408 13.99 -33.39 8.07
CA GLY A 408 13.65 -34.18 9.29
C GLY A 408 14.66 -34.02 10.43
N ARG A 409 15.46 -32.93 10.45
CA ARG A 409 16.47 -32.68 11.47
C ARG A 409 15.96 -31.71 12.55
N LEU A 410 14.90 -32.11 13.24
CA LEU A 410 14.14 -31.23 14.15
C LEU A 410 15.01 -30.57 15.21
N SER A 411 15.87 -31.31 15.93
CA SER A 411 16.71 -30.72 17.00
C SER A 411 17.69 -29.66 16.49
N ALA A 412 18.15 -29.76 15.24
CA ALA A 412 18.96 -28.74 14.62
C ALA A 412 18.11 -27.52 14.21
N SER A 413 16.92 -27.78 13.66
CA SER A 413 15.95 -26.74 13.31
C SER A 413 15.59 -25.89 14.52
N GLU A 414 15.24 -26.50 15.66
CA GLU A 414 14.91 -25.79 16.91
C GLU A 414 16.02 -24.85 17.36
N LYS A 415 17.27 -25.34 17.42
CA LYS A 415 18.43 -24.53 17.83
C LYS A 415 18.67 -23.35 16.90
N PHE A 416 18.47 -23.53 15.60
CA PHE A 416 18.63 -22.45 14.64
C PHE A 416 17.51 -21.42 14.79
N PHE A 417 16.25 -21.84 14.97
CA PHE A 417 15.13 -20.93 15.26
C PHE A 417 15.35 -20.17 16.57
N GLU A 418 15.68 -20.84 17.66
CA GLU A 418 15.98 -20.20 18.95
C GLU A 418 17.05 -19.11 18.81
N SER A 419 18.12 -19.41 18.09
CA SER A 419 19.21 -18.47 17.86
C SER A 419 18.77 -17.29 16.99
N ALA A 420 18.00 -17.54 15.93
CA ALA A 420 17.48 -16.50 15.04
C ALA A 420 16.52 -15.57 15.78
N ILE A 421 15.58 -16.13 16.56
CA ILE A 421 14.61 -15.39 17.37
C ILE A 421 15.32 -14.56 18.44
N ALA A 422 16.32 -15.14 19.15
CA ALA A 422 17.05 -14.41 20.16
C ALA A 422 17.78 -13.19 19.59
N ILE A 423 18.40 -13.32 18.42
CA ILE A 423 19.05 -12.20 17.72
C ILE A 423 18.03 -11.14 17.35
N ARG A 424 16.90 -11.52 16.71
CA ARG A 424 15.85 -10.56 16.34
C ARG A 424 15.29 -9.83 17.55
N ARG A 425 14.99 -10.57 18.62
CA ARG A 425 14.45 -9.99 19.85
C ARG A 425 15.42 -9.02 20.52
N SER A 426 16.73 -9.31 20.50
CA SER A 426 17.75 -8.40 21.03
C SER A 426 17.90 -7.10 20.24
N LEU A 427 17.61 -7.11 18.91
CA LEU A 427 17.77 -5.96 18.04
C LEU A 427 16.50 -5.07 18.00
N GLN A 428 15.33 -5.66 18.00
CA GLN A 428 14.07 -5.00 17.67
C GLN A 428 12.96 -5.25 18.71
N GLY A 429 13.24 -6.00 19.78
CA GLY A 429 12.20 -6.46 20.70
C GLY A 429 11.27 -7.49 20.04
N ASP A 430 10.10 -7.69 20.65
CA ASP A 430 9.03 -8.51 20.08
C ASP A 430 8.34 -7.71 18.96
N GLY A 431 8.70 -7.97 17.72
CA GLY A 431 8.24 -7.27 16.54
C GLY A 431 7.94 -8.24 15.38
N ALA A 432 7.60 -7.68 14.21
CA ALA A 432 7.20 -8.44 13.03
C ALA A 432 8.20 -9.54 12.62
N GLY A 433 9.50 -9.28 12.77
CA GLY A 433 10.54 -10.27 12.50
C GLY A 433 10.46 -11.49 13.42
N VAL A 434 10.12 -11.29 14.70
CA VAL A 434 9.94 -12.38 15.67
C VAL A 434 8.66 -13.16 15.36
N VAL A 435 7.56 -12.47 15.04
CA VAL A 435 6.29 -13.10 14.65
C VAL A 435 6.50 -14.06 13.47
N ARG A 436 7.20 -13.61 12.41
CA ARG A 436 7.48 -14.46 11.23
C ARG A 436 8.32 -15.69 11.57
N LEU A 437 9.35 -15.54 12.41
CA LEU A 437 10.19 -16.67 12.83
C LEU A 437 9.39 -17.69 13.67
N LEU A 438 8.51 -17.23 14.56
CA LEU A 438 7.64 -18.09 15.33
C LEU A 438 6.64 -18.84 14.45
N LEU A 439 6.03 -18.16 13.45
CA LEU A 439 5.16 -18.83 12.49
C LEU A 439 5.92 -19.91 11.67
N ALA A 440 7.17 -19.63 11.28
CA ALA A 440 8.00 -20.60 10.60
C ALA A 440 8.37 -21.80 11.51
N GLN A 441 8.68 -21.55 12.76
CA GLN A 441 8.95 -22.59 13.77
C GLN A 441 7.71 -23.45 14.03
N GLY A 442 6.52 -22.82 14.13
CA GLY A 442 5.24 -23.54 14.26
C GLY A 442 5.00 -24.48 13.08
N ARG A 443 5.26 -24.03 11.83
CA ARG A 443 5.21 -24.90 10.64
C ARG A 443 6.19 -26.06 10.70
N ALA A 444 7.40 -25.82 11.24
CA ALA A 444 8.38 -26.90 11.41
C ALA A 444 7.86 -27.96 12.37
N TYR A 445 7.28 -27.59 13.49
CA TYR A 445 6.66 -28.53 14.43
C TYR A 445 5.47 -29.27 13.82
N GLN A 446 4.62 -28.59 13.07
CA GLN A 446 3.47 -29.21 12.40
C GLN A 446 3.89 -30.26 11.36
N ARG A 447 4.97 -30.00 10.61
CA ARG A 447 5.54 -30.96 9.64
C ARG A 447 5.97 -32.26 10.30
N GLU A 448 6.46 -32.18 11.53
CA GLU A 448 6.87 -33.34 12.34
C GLU A 448 5.74 -33.91 13.19
N ALA A 449 4.48 -33.51 12.92
CA ALA A 449 3.28 -33.92 13.64
C ALA A 449 3.30 -33.56 15.16
N MET A 450 4.10 -32.58 15.54
CA MET A 450 4.17 -32.08 16.93
C MET A 450 3.14 -30.97 17.14
N ASN A 451 1.87 -31.28 17.00
CA ASN A 451 0.77 -30.31 16.95
C ASN A 451 0.68 -29.43 18.20
N VAL A 452 0.93 -29.97 19.39
CA VAL A 452 0.92 -29.19 20.64
C VAL A 452 1.98 -28.10 20.62
N ASN A 453 3.22 -28.41 20.21
CA ASN A 453 4.31 -27.45 20.12
C ASN A 453 4.01 -26.42 19.03
N ALA A 454 3.46 -26.85 17.89
CA ALA A 454 3.05 -25.97 16.81
C ALA A 454 2.04 -24.92 17.28
N ILE A 455 0.97 -25.33 17.95
CA ILE A 455 -0.08 -24.44 18.44
C ILE A 455 0.47 -23.47 19.50
N ILE A 456 1.28 -23.92 20.47
CA ILE A 456 1.89 -23.03 21.47
C ILE A 456 2.75 -21.96 20.78
N THR A 457 3.50 -22.36 19.77
CA THR A 457 4.37 -21.44 19.02
C THR A 457 3.56 -20.44 18.20
N TYR A 458 2.50 -20.89 17.52
CA TYR A 458 1.57 -20.02 16.79
C TYR A 458 0.86 -19.04 17.73
N ARG A 459 0.36 -19.50 18.89
CA ARG A 459 -0.25 -18.63 19.91
C ARG A 459 0.70 -17.55 20.39
N SER A 460 1.99 -17.89 20.54
CA SER A 460 3.03 -16.91 20.88
C SER A 460 3.22 -15.85 19.77
N ALA A 461 3.22 -16.25 18.51
CA ALA A 461 3.30 -15.35 17.38
C ALA A 461 2.08 -14.41 17.31
N ILE A 462 0.87 -14.97 17.42
CA ILE A 462 -0.40 -14.25 17.38
C ILE A 462 -0.51 -13.26 18.54
N LYS A 463 -0.07 -13.65 19.74
CA LYS A 463 -0.05 -12.76 20.91
C LYS A 463 0.79 -11.52 20.63
N ILE A 464 2.02 -11.70 20.14
CA ILE A 464 2.90 -10.58 19.81
C ILE A 464 2.25 -9.72 18.72
N ALA A 465 1.68 -10.33 17.67
CA ALA A 465 1.03 -9.60 16.60
C ALA A 465 -0.17 -8.76 17.09
N LYS A 466 -0.95 -9.27 18.05
CA LYS A 466 -2.07 -8.53 18.66
C LYS A 466 -1.61 -7.32 19.48
N GLU A 467 -0.43 -7.39 20.10
CA GLU A 467 0.14 -6.31 20.93
C GLU A 467 0.83 -5.22 20.09
N MET A 468 1.05 -5.46 18.81
CA MET A 468 1.69 -4.50 17.90
C MET A 468 0.68 -3.50 17.31
N PRO A 469 1.13 -2.27 16.98
CA PRO A 469 0.29 -1.35 16.20
C PRO A 469 -0.19 -2.00 14.91
N ARG A 470 -1.44 -1.79 14.53
CA ARG A 470 -1.99 -2.35 13.29
C ARG A 470 -1.21 -1.84 12.07
N GLY A 471 -1.11 -2.70 11.05
CA GLY A 471 -0.31 -2.42 9.87
C GLY A 471 1.19 -2.68 10.06
N SER A 472 1.69 -2.76 11.30
CA SER A 472 3.11 -3.05 11.55
C SER A 472 3.47 -4.54 11.40
N VAL A 473 2.47 -5.42 11.36
CA VAL A 473 2.62 -6.83 10.95
C VAL A 473 1.57 -7.12 9.88
N ALA A 474 1.96 -7.05 8.62
CA ALA A 474 1.12 -7.53 7.54
C ALA A 474 1.14 -9.07 7.54
N LEU A 475 0.20 -9.69 8.27
CA LEU A 475 -0.07 -11.12 8.16
C LEU A 475 -1.03 -11.33 7.01
N ARG A 476 -0.63 -12.19 6.07
CA ARG A 476 -1.52 -12.65 5.00
C ARG A 476 -2.35 -13.84 5.49
N VAL A 477 -3.47 -14.08 4.86
CA VAL A 477 -4.29 -15.28 5.13
C VAL A 477 -3.44 -16.54 5.06
N ASN A 478 -2.55 -16.63 4.07
CA ASN A 478 -1.63 -17.76 3.89
C ASN A 478 -0.69 -18.00 5.08
N ASP A 479 -0.32 -16.97 5.84
CA ASP A 479 0.51 -17.11 7.04
C ASP A 479 -0.25 -17.78 8.18
N LEU A 480 -1.58 -17.66 8.20
CA LEU A 480 -2.47 -18.20 9.23
C LEU A 480 -3.05 -19.57 8.89
N ILE A 481 -3.00 -20.02 7.62
CA ILE A 481 -3.53 -21.34 7.20
C ILE A 481 -2.98 -22.49 8.06
N PRO A 482 -1.67 -22.60 8.32
CA PRO A 482 -1.13 -23.69 9.13
C PRO A 482 -1.65 -23.67 10.58
N PHE A 483 -1.80 -22.49 11.17
CA PHE A 483 -2.39 -22.33 12.48
C PHE A 483 -3.88 -22.74 12.46
N ALA A 484 -4.63 -22.28 11.47
CA ALA A 484 -6.04 -22.63 11.33
C ALA A 484 -6.24 -24.15 11.21
N GLN A 485 -5.44 -24.82 10.40
CA GLN A 485 -5.48 -26.27 10.27
C GLN A 485 -5.18 -26.99 11.58
N ALA A 486 -4.20 -26.51 12.35
CA ALA A 486 -3.83 -27.11 13.65
C ALA A 486 -4.95 -26.91 14.68
N VAL A 487 -5.56 -25.72 14.76
CA VAL A 487 -6.67 -25.43 15.67
C VAL A 487 -7.92 -26.21 15.30
N LEU A 488 -8.25 -26.31 14.01
CA LEU A 488 -9.38 -27.10 13.55
C LEU A 488 -9.21 -28.60 13.87
N ALA A 489 -8.00 -29.14 13.70
CA ALA A 489 -7.71 -30.52 14.10
C ALA A 489 -7.84 -30.74 15.61
N GLU A 490 -7.45 -29.76 16.43
CA GLU A 490 -7.67 -29.81 17.91
C GLU A 490 -9.17 -29.75 18.23
N ALA A 491 -9.92 -28.89 17.54
CA ALA A 491 -11.36 -28.76 17.71
C ALA A 491 -12.14 -30.03 17.31
N ASP A 492 -11.68 -30.73 16.28
CA ASP A 492 -12.28 -31.99 15.86
C ASP A 492 -11.97 -33.14 16.82
N ALA A 493 -10.86 -33.06 17.55
CA ALA A 493 -10.44 -34.07 18.52
C ALA A 493 -11.14 -33.91 19.89
N THR A 494 -11.69 -32.72 20.22
CA THR A 494 -12.39 -32.51 21.50
C THR A 494 -13.89 -32.76 21.40
N ALA A 495 -14.46 -33.42 22.39
CA ALA A 495 -15.90 -33.62 22.56
C ALA A 495 -16.56 -32.51 23.41
N ASN A 496 -15.75 -31.59 23.95
CA ASN A 496 -16.23 -30.50 24.82
C ASN A 496 -16.64 -29.31 23.95
N GLU A 497 -17.92 -29.01 23.89
CA GLU A 497 -18.47 -27.90 23.08
C GLU A 497 -17.98 -26.52 23.52
N ASP A 498 -17.73 -26.30 24.82
CA ASP A 498 -17.20 -25.02 25.33
C ASP A 498 -15.74 -24.84 24.89
N GLU A 499 -14.95 -25.91 24.94
CA GLU A 499 -13.55 -25.90 24.46
C GLU A 499 -13.51 -25.66 22.95
N LYS A 500 -14.39 -26.32 22.19
CA LYS A 500 -14.53 -26.14 20.76
C LYS A 500 -14.90 -24.68 20.40
N LEU A 501 -15.83 -24.09 21.13
CA LEU A 501 -16.21 -22.69 20.94
C LEU A 501 -15.01 -21.77 21.25
N GLY A 502 -14.25 -22.06 22.32
CA GLY A 502 -13.03 -21.32 22.65
C GLY A 502 -11.99 -21.35 21.53
N LEU A 503 -11.76 -22.52 20.92
CA LEU A 503 -10.84 -22.68 19.78
C LEU A 503 -11.33 -21.94 18.53
N MET A 504 -12.62 -21.96 18.25
CA MET A 504 -13.20 -21.22 17.14
C MET A 504 -13.10 -19.70 17.36
N THR A 505 -13.30 -19.23 18.59
CA THR A 505 -13.13 -17.82 18.96
C THR A 505 -11.67 -17.37 18.78
N GLU A 506 -10.73 -18.22 19.24
CA GLU A 506 -9.29 -17.96 19.06
C GLU A 506 -8.93 -17.82 17.57
N LEU A 507 -9.51 -18.67 16.73
CA LEU A 507 -9.26 -18.65 15.30
C LEU A 507 -9.91 -17.44 14.62
N TYR A 508 -11.14 -17.07 15.03
CA TYR A 508 -11.79 -15.84 14.58
C TYR A 508 -10.91 -14.62 14.87
N ASP A 509 -10.43 -14.49 16.10
CA ASP A 509 -9.56 -13.39 16.52
C ASP A 509 -8.24 -13.34 15.74
N ALA A 510 -7.63 -14.51 15.47
CA ALA A 510 -6.39 -14.58 14.70
C ALA A 510 -6.60 -14.14 13.25
N PHE A 511 -7.73 -14.52 12.67
CA PHE A 511 -8.07 -14.15 11.30
C PHE A 511 -8.27 -12.64 11.12
N GLN A 512 -8.70 -11.93 12.19
CA GLN A 512 -8.79 -10.46 12.14
C GLN A 512 -7.44 -9.77 11.93
N LEU A 513 -6.31 -10.46 12.19
CA LEU A 513 -4.97 -9.92 11.93
C LEU A 513 -4.59 -9.94 10.44
N ALA A 514 -5.29 -10.73 9.62
CA ALA A 514 -5.07 -10.80 8.17
C ALA A 514 -5.92 -9.80 7.38
N PHE A 515 -6.92 -9.17 8.00
CA PHE A 515 -7.68 -8.10 7.35
C PHE A 515 -6.86 -6.80 7.34
N VAL A 516 -6.67 -6.24 6.16
CA VAL A 516 -5.92 -4.97 6.00
C VAL A 516 -6.87 -3.81 6.30
N PRO A 517 -6.57 -2.95 7.29
CA PRO A 517 -7.33 -1.74 7.52
C PRO A 517 -7.04 -0.73 6.38
N GLY A 518 -8.04 0.02 5.98
CA GLY A 518 -7.85 1.14 5.06
C GLY A 518 -9.15 1.60 4.43
N ARG A 519 -9.81 0.76 3.63
CA ARG A 519 -11.06 1.12 2.97
C ARG A 519 -12.28 0.94 3.87
N ASP A 520 -12.33 -0.14 4.63
CA ASP A 520 -13.43 -0.43 5.56
C ASP A 520 -13.58 0.67 6.63
N GLU A 521 -12.49 1.34 7.00
CA GLU A 521 -12.49 2.39 8.01
C GLU A 521 -13.40 3.58 7.66
N ALA A 522 -13.40 4.01 6.40
CA ALA A 522 -14.23 5.13 5.96
C ALA A 522 -15.73 4.78 6.03
N ILE A 523 -16.09 3.53 5.69
CA ILE A 523 -17.46 3.01 5.77
C ILE A 523 -17.89 2.83 7.23
N ASP A 524 -17.02 2.28 8.06
CA ASP A 524 -17.28 2.11 9.48
C ASP A 524 -17.48 3.47 10.16
N LEU A 525 -16.69 4.47 9.77
CA LEU A 525 -16.79 5.86 10.24
C LEU A 525 -18.13 6.50 9.86
N ALA A 526 -18.54 6.31 8.61
CA ALA A 526 -19.84 6.79 8.14
C ALA A 526 -20.99 6.12 8.89
N SER A 527 -20.87 4.84 9.18
CA SER A 527 -21.85 4.10 9.99
C SER A 527 -21.94 4.65 11.43
N LEU A 528 -20.83 5.08 12.03
CA LEU A 528 -20.81 5.74 13.34
C LEU A 528 -21.51 7.11 13.32
N GLN A 529 -21.43 7.88 12.23
CA GLN A 529 -22.15 9.17 12.12
C GLN A 529 -23.68 9.04 12.19
N ILE A 530 -24.20 7.87 11.83
CA ILE A 530 -25.64 7.58 11.86
C ILE A 530 -26.14 7.40 13.31
N ILE A 531 -25.26 7.30 14.32
CA ILE A 531 -25.63 7.11 15.73
C ILE A 531 -26.27 8.40 16.28
N ASP A 532 -27.61 8.38 16.40
CA ASP A 532 -28.39 9.52 16.89
C ASP A 532 -28.28 9.67 18.42
N GLY A 533 -28.18 10.92 18.90
CA GLY A 533 -28.28 11.28 20.29
C GLY A 533 -26.98 11.50 21.07
N ARG A 534 -25.81 11.43 20.42
CA ARG A 534 -24.49 11.72 21.01
C ARG A 534 -23.76 12.80 20.22
N PRO A 535 -24.12 14.10 20.37
CA PRO A 535 -23.59 15.16 19.50
C PRO A 535 -22.08 15.29 19.53
N LYS A 536 -21.42 15.03 20.67
CA LYS A 536 -19.96 15.06 20.76
C LYS A 536 -19.27 13.89 20.01
N LEU A 537 -19.91 12.71 20.02
CA LEU A 537 -19.42 11.57 19.24
C LEU A 537 -19.56 11.86 17.75
N ALA A 538 -20.71 12.38 17.34
CA ALA A 538 -20.97 12.74 15.94
C ALA A 538 -20.01 13.84 15.44
N GLU A 539 -19.67 14.82 16.29
CA GLU A 539 -18.68 15.86 15.99
C GLU A 539 -17.27 15.22 15.81
N LEU A 540 -16.82 14.41 16.78
CA LEU A 540 -15.50 13.77 16.75
C LEU A 540 -15.33 12.85 15.52
N VAL A 541 -16.36 12.07 15.23
CA VAL A 541 -16.40 11.17 14.06
C VAL A 541 -16.47 11.98 12.76
N GLY A 542 -17.25 13.08 12.75
CA GLY A 542 -17.30 14.01 11.63
C GLY A 542 -15.96 14.65 11.32
N ASP A 543 -15.24 15.08 12.35
CA ASP A 543 -13.90 15.64 12.21
C ASP A 543 -12.91 14.60 11.68
N LEU A 544 -12.92 13.38 12.22
CA LEU A 544 -12.07 12.29 11.76
C LEU A 544 -12.35 11.95 10.28
N LYS A 545 -13.63 11.89 9.89
CA LYS A 545 -14.02 11.68 8.48
C LYS A 545 -13.47 12.78 7.58
N GLN A 546 -13.61 14.06 7.96
CA GLN A 546 -13.09 15.17 7.16
C GLN A 546 -11.57 15.10 6.99
N VAL A 547 -10.86 14.71 8.04
CA VAL A 547 -9.41 14.53 8.00
C VAL A 547 -9.03 13.39 7.03
N LEU A 548 -9.73 12.25 7.08
CA LEU A 548 -9.45 11.11 6.19
C LEU A 548 -9.78 11.42 4.73
N LEU A 549 -10.88 12.12 4.46
CA LEU A 549 -11.21 12.60 3.11
C LEU A 549 -10.16 13.58 2.59
N ALA A 550 -9.70 14.51 3.45
CA ALA A 550 -8.62 15.43 3.09
C ALA A 550 -7.31 14.70 2.80
N GLN A 551 -6.98 13.63 3.53
CA GLN A 551 -5.82 12.79 3.25
C GLN A 551 -5.94 12.11 1.89
N SER A 552 -7.10 11.55 1.55
CA SER A 552 -7.35 10.92 0.26
C SER A 552 -7.22 11.92 -0.89
N GLU A 553 -7.82 13.11 -0.75
CA GLU A 553 -7.72 14.17 -1.75
C GLU A 553 -6.26 14.66 -1.94
N LEU A 554 -5.54 14.89 -0.83
CA LEU A 554 -4.14 15.30 -0.87
C LEU A 554 -3.25 14.22 -1.51
N THR A 555 -3.52 12.96 -1.23
CA THR A 555 -2.82 11.81 -1.84
C THR A 555 -3.08 11.77 -3.34
N GLY A 556 -4.33 11.96 -3.77
CA GLY A 556 -4.71 12.04 -5.19
C GLY A 556 -4.01 13.21 -5.90
N LYS A 557 -4.03 14.42 -5.31
CA LYS A 557 -3.33 15.59 -5.87
C LYS A 557 -1.82 15.37 -5.96
N LEU A 558 -1.24 14.74 -4.95
CA LEU A 558 0.18 14.43 -4.92
C LEU A 558 0.54 13.37 -6.00
N ALA A 559 -0.30 12.38 -6.21
CA ALA A 559 -0.13 11.38 -7.26
C ALA A 559 -0.21 12.02 -8.67
N ILE A 560 -1.18 12.91 -8.90
CA ILE A 560 -1.32 13.65 -10.16
C ILE A 560 -0.09 14.51 -10.42
N GLU A 561 0.36 15.29 -9.41
CA GLU A 561 1.52 16.18 -9.55
C GLU A 561 2.80 15.37 -9.83
N ARG A 562 2.98 14.24 -9.15
CA ARG A 562 4.10 13.32 -9.38
C ARG A 562 4.05 12.58 -10.71
N GLY A 563 2.85 12.37 -11.27
CA GLY A 563 2.65 11.78 -12.58
C GLY A 563 3.05 12.69 -13.75
N LYS A 564 3.17 14.01 -13.53
CA LYS A 564 3.59 14.96 -14.57
C LYS A 564 5.04 14.73 -15.02
N PRO A 565 5.38 15.06 -16.28
CA PRO A 565 6.77 15.11 -16.72
C PRO A 565 7.63 15.99 -15.79
N ALA A 566 8.87 15.61 -15.53
CA ALA A 566 9.74 16.31 -14.56
C ALA A 566 9.89 17.84 -14.78
N ALA A 567 9.78 18.29 -16.05
CA ALA A 567 9.85 19.70 -16.40
C ALA A 567 8.58 20.52 -16.06
N GLU A 568 7.48 19.82 -15.80
CA GLU A 568 6.16 20.42 -15.53
C GLU A 568 5.73 20.26 -14.05
N ARG A 569 6.53 19.58 -13.24
CA ARG A 569 6.26 19.38 -11.80
C ARG A 569 6.55 20.65 -11.01
N ASP A 570 5.67 20.95 -10.06
CA ASP A 570 5.88 22.03 -9.09
C ASP A 570 6.42 21.47 -7.76
N ASP A 571 7.73 21.61 -7.54
CA ASP A 571 8.41 21.12 -6.34
C ASP A 571 7.88 21.76 -5.05
N ASN A 572 7.44 23.03 -5.10
CA ASN A 572 6.88 23.70 -3.93
C ASN A 572 5.50 23.12 -3.59
N LEU A 573 4.70 22.84 -4.62
CA LEU A 573 3.40 22.19 -4.44
C LEU A 573 3.56 20.77 -3.88
N ASN A 574 4.47 19.97 -4.41
CA ASN A 574 4.77 18.62 -3.90
C ASN A 574 5.18 18.63 -2.43
N ARG A 575 6.08 19.54 -2.05
CA ARG A 575 6.49 19.70 -0.66
C ARG A 575 5.32 20.11 0.24
N LEU A 576 4.52 21.08 -0.20
CA LEU A 576 3.35 21.54 0.54
C LEU A 576 2.33 20.42 0.74
N LEU A 577 2.04 19.64 -0.31
CA LEU A 577 1.11 18.51 -0.24
C LEU A 577 1.61 17.43 0.73
N THR A 578 2.92 17.13 0.72
CA THR A 578 3.53 16.17 1.64
C THR A 578 3.46 16.63 3.09
N GLU A 579 3.80 17.91 3.37
CA GLU A 579 3.70 18.52 4.71
C GLU A 579 2.26 18.50 5.22
N ARG A 580 1.29 18.79 4.35
CA ARG A 580 -0.13 18.73 4.69
C ARG A 580 -0.61 17.32 4.98
N LEU A 581 -0.14 16.31 4.25
CA LEU A 581 -0.46 14.90 4.54
C LEU A 581 0.07 14.48 5.92
N ASP A 582 1.30 14.86 6.27
CA ASP A 582 1.87 14.58 7.59
C ASP A 582 1.07 15.27 8.72
N GLU A 583 0.61 16.50 8.52
CA GLU A 583 -0.25 17.24 9.46
C GLU A 583 -1.61 16.55 9.65
N GLN A 584 -2.24 16.12 8.55
CA GLN A 584 -3.52 15.39 8.60
C GLN A 584 -3.37 14.03 9.28
N ALA A 585 -2.26 13.31 9.05
CA ALA A 585 -2.00 12.04 9.71
C ALA A 585 -1.86 12.20 11.24
N ALA A 586 -1.17 13.23 11.70
CA ALA A 586 -1.07 13.53 13.13
C ALA A 586 -2.42 13.90 13.73
N THR A 587 -3.26 14.65 13.00
CA THR A 587 -4.60 15.03 13.43
C THR A 587 -5.51 13.81 13.54
N ALA A 588 -5.50 12.92 12.54
CA ALA A 588 -6.26 11.68 12.58
C ALA A 588 -5.89 10.80 13.79
N ALA A 589 -4.59 10.68 14.09
CA ALA A 589 -4.13 9.94 15.26
C ALA A 589 -4.64 10.55 16.57
N ALA A 590 -4.64 11.87 16.71
CA ALA A 590 -5.16 12.56 17.88
C ALA A 590 -6.68 12.34 18.05
N LEU A 591 -7.45 12.41 16.96
CA LEU A 591 -8.90 12.18 16.98
C LEU A 591 -9.24 10.72 17.34
N ARG A 592 -8.50 9.73 16.81
CA ARG A 592 -8.66 8.32 17.20
C ARG A 592 -8.37 8.08 18.68
N ASN A 593 -7.32 8.71 19.21
CA ASN A 593 -7.01 8.64 20.64
C ASN A 593 -8.14 9.24 21.49
N SER A 594 -8.73 10.35 21.08
CA SER A 594 -9.88 10.94 21.76
C SER A 594 -11.11 10.02 21.70
N LEU A 595 -11.37 9.42 20.54
CA LEU A 595 -12.47 8.47 20.37
C LEU A 595 -12.30 7.25 21.28
N SER A 596 -11.11 6.67 21.34
CA SER A 596 -10.80 5.51 22.22
C SER A 596 -10.97 5.84 23.71
N ASN A 597 -10.53 7.03 24.13
CA ASN A 597 -10.58 7.44 25.54
C ASN A 597 -11.98 7.82 26.01
N ASP A 598 -12.71 8.58 25.18
CA ASP A 598 -14.01 9.15 25.57
C ASP A 598 -15.18 8.17 25.33
N TYR A 599 -14.97 7.17 24.45
CA TYR A 599 -15.98 6.19 24.04
C TYR A 599 -15.39 4.78 23.96
N PRO A 600 -15.12 4.14 25.13
CA PRO A 600 -14.47 2.81 25.19
C PRO A 600 -15.23 1.71 24.45
N GLU A 601 -16.58 1.85 24.30
CA GLU A 601 -17.40 0.91 23.54
C GLU A 601 -17.09 0.88 22.04
N TYR A 602 -16.42 1.92 21.52
CA TYR A 602 -15.94 2.03 20.13
C TYR A 602 -14.41 1.94 20.05
N GLN A 603 -13.74 1.48 21.09
CA GLN A 603 -12.28 1.33 21.11
C GLN A 603 -11.79 0.42 19.97
N TRP A 604 -12.51 -0.66 19.68
CA TRP A 604 -12.20 -1.56 18.58
C TRP A 604 -12.15 -0.82 17.22
N PHE A 605 -13.03 0.14 17.02
CA PHE A 605 -13.03 0.99 15.83
C PHE A 605 -11.84 1.96 15.84
N ALA A 606 -11.61 2.69 16.94
CA ALA A 606 -10.48 3.61 17.07
C ALA A 606 -9.12 2.90 16.90
N GLU A 607 -9.05 1.64 17.31
CA GLU A 607 -7.89 0.77 17.12
C GLU A 607 -7.89 0.07 15.76
N THR A 608 -8.84 0.40 14.86
CA THR A 608 -9.00 -0.24 13.54
C THR A 608 -9.10 -1.77 13.62
N ARG A 609 -9.80 -2.32 14.62
CA ARG A 609 -10.04 -3.75 14.82
C ARG A 609 -11.45 -4.11 14.40
N ALA A 610 -11.66 -5.37 13.99
CA ALA A 610 -13.01 -5.89 13.89
C ALA A 610 -13.63 -6.04 15.29
N PRO A 611 -14.97 -5.96 15.40
CA PRO A 611 -15.65 -6.24 16.66
C PRO A 611 -15.35 -7.64 17.17
N ASP A 612 -15.30 -7.79 18.50
CA ASP A 612 -15.18 -9.10 19.14
C ASP A 612 -16.36 -10.00 18.72
N LEU A 613 -16.12 -11.31 18.67
CA LEU A 613 -17.13 -12.29 18.26
C LEU A 613 -18.43 -12.19 19.08
N ASP A 614 -18.35 -11.92 20.37
CA ASP A 614 -19.52 -11.78 21.24
C ASP A 614 -20.37 -10.54 20.87
N ILE A 615 -19.74 -9.46 20.43
CA ILE A 615 -20.44 -8.27 19.94
C ILE A 615 -21.18 -8.60 18.65
N LEU A 616 -20.50 -9.28 17.70
CA LEU A 616 -21.10 -9.71 16.45
C LEU A 616 -22.30 -10.66 16.68
N ARG A 617 -22.12 -11.68 17.56
CA ARG A 617 -23.19 -12.60 17.94
C ARG A 617 -24.37 -11.90 18.59
N GLY A 618 -24.09 -10.90 19.43
CA GLY A 618 -25.10 -10.14 20.17
C GLY A 618 -26.04 -9.33 19.30
N VAL A 619 -25.65 -8.97 18.08
CA VAL A 619 -26.50 -8.21 17.13
C VAL A 619 -27.28 -9.09 16.14
N LEU A 620 -27.03 -10.41 16.11
CA LEU A 620 -27.76 -11.37 15.26
C LEU A 620 -29.07 -11.84 15.92
N SER A 621 -30.07 -12.05 15.10
CA SER A 621 -31.33 -12.75 15.49
C SER A 621 -31.15 -14.26 15.38
N ASP A 622 -32.10 -15.03 15.97
CA ASP A 622 -32.02 -16.50 16.03
C ASP A 622 -32.13 -17.19 14.65
N ASP A 623 -32.70 -16.51 13.67
CA ASP A 623 -32.89 -16.97 12.29
C ASP A 623 -31.93 -16.31 11.29
N GLU A 624 -30.85 -15.70 11.79
CA GLU A 624 -29.83 -15.02 10.99
C GLU A 624 -28.47 -15.73 11.07
N ALA A 625 -27.73 -15.67 9.97
CA ALA A 625 -26.31 -16.05 9.92
C ALA A 625 -25.49 -14.96 9.23
N PHE A 626 -24.29 -14.76 9.74
CA PHE A 626 -23.29 -13.86 9.19
C PHE A 626 -22.15 -14.70 8.61
N ALA A 627 -21.87 -14.54 7.31
CA ALA A 627 -20.82 -15.25 6.58
C ALA A 627 -19.72 -14.28 6.13
N SER A 628 -18.49 -14.56 6.51
CA SER A 628 -17.31 -13.87 5.99
C SER A 628 -16.29 -14.87 5.46
N PHE A 629 -15.51 -14.45 4.48
CA PHE A 629 -14.57 -15.31 3.77
C PHE A 629 -13.15 -14.79 3.92
N LEU A 630 -12.22 -15.69 4.15
CA LEU A 630 -10.79 -15.43 4.07
C LEU A 630 -10.24 -16.21 2.88
N ILE A 631 -9.81 -15.47 1.87
CA ILE A 631 -9.32 -16.06 0.62
C ILE A 631 -7.81 -16.23 0.70
N GLY A 632 -7.35 -17.46 0.66
CA GLY A 632 -5.94 -17.82 0.58
C GLY A 632 -5.53 -18.23 -0.83
N ALA A 633 -4.25 -18.50 -1.06
CA ALA A 633 -3.75 -18.89 -2.38
C ALA A 633 -4.27 -20.27 -2.85
N ASP A 634 -4.23 -21.30 -1.98
CA ASP A 634 -4.67 -22.65 -2.29
C ASP A 634 -5.88 -23.11 -1.47
N VAL A 635 -6.09 -22.53 -0.31
CA VAL A 635 -7.16 -22.87 0.64
C VAL A 635 -7.73 -21.59 1.20
N SER A 636 -9.04 -21.51 1.22
CA SER A 636 -9.78 -20.39 1.82
C SER A 636 -10.57 -20.88 3.04
N PHE A 637 -11.18 -19.96 3.78
CA PHE A 637 -12.01 -20.29 4.93
C PHE A 637 -13.32 -19.52 4.89
N LEU A 638 -14.40 -20.21 5.25
CA LEU A 638 -15.68 -19.61 5.60
C LEU A 638 -15.75 -19.49 7.13
N GLN A 639 -16.11 -18.32 7.61
CA GLN A 639 -16.56 -18.06 8.97
C GLN A 639 -18.07 -17.83 8.93
N LEU A 640 -18.85 -18.77 9.45
CA LEU A 640 -20.31 -18.64 9.59
C LEU A 640 -20.65 -18.42 11.07
N VAL A 641 -21.13 -17.22 11.39
CA VAL A 641 -21.52 -16.84 12.75
C VAL A 641 -23.04 -16.88 12.85
N VAL A 642 -23.58 -17.62 13.78
CA VAL A 642 -24.98 -17.55 14.22
C VAL A 642 -25.01 -17.07 15.67
N ARG A 643 -26.17 -16.64 16.17
CA ARG A 643 -26.28 -16.09 17.51
C ARG A 643 -25.66 -16.97 18.60
N GLU A 644 -25.75 -18.28 18.50
CA GLU A 644 -25.32 -19.22 19.54
C GLU A 644 -23.84 -19.60 19.40
N ARG A 645 -23.30 -19.67 18.18
CA ARG A 645 -21.94 -20.18 17.91
C ARG A 645 -21.36 -19.70 16.59
N ILE A 646 -20.08 -20.01 16.41
CA ILE A 646 -19.37 -19.81 15.14
C ILE A 646 -18.93 -21.14 14.55
N TYR A 647 -18.97 -21.25 13.23
CA TYR A 647 -18.41 -22.34 12.45
C TYR A 647 -17.32 -21.78 11.55
N ILE A 648 -16.15 -22.37 11.58
CA ILE A 648 -15.06 -22.05 10.69
C ILE A 648 -14.70 -23.30 9.90
N THR A 649 -14.89 -23.24 8.59
CA THR A 649 -14.67 -24.42 7.72
C THR A 649 -13.69 -24.08 6.60
N PRO A 650 -12.76 -24.98 6.27
CA PRO A 650 -11.88 -24.81 5.14
C PRO A 650 -12.65 -24.98 3.82
N ILE A 651 -12.34 -24.13 2.86
CA ILE A 651 -12.79 -24.19 1.46
C ILE A 651 -11.59 -24.70 0.66
N ALA A 652 -11.76 -25.86 0.00
CA ALA A 652 -10.69 -26.52 -0.77
C ALA A 652 -10.47 -25.83 -2.14
N ALA A 653 -10.45 -24.51 -2.15
CA ALA A 653 -10.21 -23.67 -3.32
C ALA A 653 -9.48 -22.40 -2.88
N GLY A 654 -8.50 -21.99 -3.67
CA GLY A 654 -7.80 -20.72 -3.51
C GLY A 654 -8.47 -19.58 -4.27
N GLY A 655 -7.86 -18.40 -4.21
CA GLY A 655 -8.37 -17.21 -4.87
C GLY A 655 -8.53 -17.37 -6.38
N ASP A 656 -7.55 -17.97 -7.06
CA ASP A 656 -7.59 -18.20 -8.51
C ASP A 656 -8.67 -19.21 -8.89
N ASP A 657 -8.80 -20.32 -8.15
CA ASP A 657 -9.84 -21.32 -8.38
C ASP A 657 -11.24 -20.71 -8.20
N LEU A 658 -11.44 -19.93 -7.13
CA LEU A 658 -12.70 -19.24 -6.87
C LEU A 658 -13.00 -18.19 -7.95
N ALA A 659 -11.99 -17.46 -8.42
CA ALA A 659 -12.16 -16.50 -9.50
C ALA A 659 -12.58 -17.18 -10.82
N GLU A 660 -12.02 -18.37 -11.12
CA GLU A 660 -12.39 -19.15 -12.29
C GLU A 660 -13.83 -19.67 -12.18
N MET A 661 -14.22 -20.20 -11.01
CA MET A 661 -15.59 -20.69 -10.76
C MET A 661 -16.61 -19.57 -10.88
N VAL A 662 -16.35 -18.39 -10.26
CA VAL A 662 -17.24 -17.23 -10.34
C VAL A 662 -17.34 -16.71 -11.77
N ARG A 663 -16.23 -16.64 -12.50
CA ARG A 663 -16.22 -16.23 -13.91
C ARG A 663 -17.00 -17.19 -14.80
N ALA A 664 -16.84 -18.50 -14.61
CA ALA A 664 -17.60 -19.52 -15.34
C ALA A 664 -19.10 -19.37 -15.10
N LEU A 665 -19.53 -19.19 -13.85
CA LEU A 665 -20.92 -18.97 -13.49
C LEU A 665 -21.48 -17.70 -14.13
N ARG A 666 -20.73 -16.58 -14.06
CA ARG A 666 -21.15 -15.28 -14.62
C ARG A 666 -21.30 -15.29 -16.13
N LYS A 667 -20.58 -16.15 -16.84
CA LYS A 667 -20.71 -16.28 -18.29
C LYS A 667 -22.15 -16.64 -18.71
N GLY A 668 -22.88 -17.40 -17.87
CA GLY A 668 -24.31 -17.69 -18.08
C GLY A 668 -25.23 -16.49 -17.82
N LEU A 669 -24.69 -15.37 -17.30
CA LEU A 669 -25.43 -14.14 -17.01
C LEU A 669 -25.06 -13.01 -17.99
N GLU A 670 -24.47 -13.34 -19.13
CA GLU A 670 -24.08 -12.41 -20.19
C GLU A 670 -24.99 -12.56 -21.41
N ILE A 671 -25.06 -11.50 -22.21
CA ILE A 671 -25.76 -11.50 -23.49
C ILE A 671 -24.75 -11.77 -24.60
N GLU A 672 -25.00 -12.84 -25.39
CA GLU A 672 -24.24 -13.11 -26.61
C GLU A 672 -25.14 -12.88 -27.82
N GLY A 673 -24.84 -11.84 -28.59
CA GLY A 673 -25.64 -11.45 -29.73
C GLY A 673 -27.00 -10.86 -29.34
N ARG A 674 -28.08 -11.64 -29.37
CA ARG A 674 -29.46 -11.24 -29.02
C ARG A 674 -30.12 -12.14 -27.97
N SER A 675 -29.42 -13.10 -27.44
CA SER A 675 -29.92 -14.03 -26.44
C SER A 675 -29.04 -14.02 -25.20
N VAL A 676 -29.66 -14.27 -24.05
CA VAL A 676 -28.92 -14.55 -22.82
C VAL A 676 -28.31 -15.92 -22.92
N ASN A 677 -27.09 -16.11 -22.46
CA ASN A 677 -26.42 -17.38 -22.42
C ASN A 677 -27.16 -18.36 -21.47
N GLU A 678 -27.04 -19.67 -21.70
CA GLU A 678 -27.58 -20.67 -20.78
C GLU A 678 -26.83 -20.62 -19.46
N PHE A 679 -27.59 -20.58 -18.36
CA PHE A 679 -27.03 -20.58 -17.00
C PHE A 679 -26.83 -22.03 -16.51
N ASN A 680 -25.61 -22.34 -16.11
CA ASN A 680 -25.26 -23.70 -15.71
C ASN A 680 -25.60 -23.95 -14.23
N LEU A 681 -26.71 -24.70 -14.00
CA LEU A 681 -27.15 -25.06 -12.64
C LEU A 681 -26.17 -25.99 -11.91
N ALA A 682 -25.41 -26.81 -12.64
CA ALA A 682 -24.41 -27.70 -12.03
C ALA A 682 -23.21 -26.92 -11.50
N ASP A 683 -22.75 -25.89 -12.23
CA ASP A 683 -21.68 -24.99 -11.76
C ASP A 683 -22.15 -24.20 -10.53
N ALA A 684 -23.40 -23.72 -10.54
CA ALA A 684 -23.99 -23.01 -9.40
C ALA A 684 -24.08 -23.90 -8.15
N HIS A 685 -24.44 -25.17 -8.33
CA HIS A 685 -24.47 -26.17 -7.25
C HIS A 685 -23.04 -26.49 -6.77
N PHE A 686 -22.12 -26.71 -7.69
CA PHE A 686 -20.72 -26.99 -7.33
C PHE A 686 -20.13 -25.87 -6.50
N LEU A 687 -20.34 -24.62 -6.90
CA LEU A 687 -19.89 -23.47 -6.13
C LEU A 687 -20.58 -23.37 -4.76
N TYR A 688 -21.90 -23.65 -4.67
CA TYR A 688 -22.60 -23.73 -3.39
C TYR A 688 -21.98 -24.78 -2.47
N GLN A 689 -21.71 -25.98 -2.96
CA GLN A 689 -21.07 -27.03 -2.19
C GLN A 689 -19.65 -26.66 -1.76
N THR A 690 -18.90 -26.00 -2.63
CA THR A 690 -17.55 -25.53 -2.33
C THR A 690 -17.54 -24.51 -1.20
N LEU A 691 -18.47 -23.55 -1.20
CA LEU A 691 -18.52 -22.47 -0.21
C LEU A 691 -19.24 -22.89 1.08
N PHE A 692 -20.39 -23.57 0.98
CA PHE A 692 -21.31 -23.79 2.11
C PHE A 692 -21.53 -25.27 2.46
N GLY A 693 -20.92 -26.21 1.74
CA GLY A 693 -21.13 -27.65 1.99
C GLY A 693 -20.79 -28.06 3.42
N GLY A 694 -19.72 -27.48 4.01
CA GLY A 694 -19.31 -27.75 5.39
C GLY A 694 -20.22 -27.16 6.47
N VAL A 695 -21.16 -26.28 6.11
CA VAL A 695 -22.11 -25.62 7.03
C VAL A 695 -23.55 -25.75 6.60
N SER A 696 -23.86 -26.72 5.77
CA SER A 696 -25.21 -26.91 5.21
C SER A 696 -26.29 -27.14 6.28
N GLU A 697 -25.97 -27.82 7.39
CA GLU A 697 -26.89 -28.07 8.50
C GLU A 697 -27.26 -26.80 9.29
N PRO A 698 -26.29 -26.00 9.82
CA PRO A 698 -26.65 -24.75 10.46
C PRO A 698 -27.32 -23.76 9.50
N LEU A 699 -26.93 -23.73 8.23
CA LEU A 699 -27.50 -22.84 7.23
C LEU A 699 -28.97 -23.20 6.89
N ALA A 700 -29.37 -24.45 7.04
CA ALA A 700 -30.77 -24.87 6.76
C ALA A 700 -31.81 -24.23 7.70
N ARG A 701 -31.41 -23.71 8.86
CA ARG A 701 -32.29 -23.04 9.83
C ARG A 701 -32.36 -21.54 9.66
N VAL A 702 -31.53 -20.98 8.79
CA VAL A 702 -31.36 -19.55 8.55
C VAL A 702 -32.41 -19.04 7.57
N LYS A 703 -33.02 -17.89 7.87
CA LYS A 703 -33.94 -17.17 6.98
C LYS A 703 -33.32 -15.93 6.37
N ARG A 704 -32.23 -15.44 6.95
CA ARG A 704 -31.45 -14.31 6.43
C ARG A 704 -29.97 -14.60 6.52
N LEU A 705 -29.28 -14.54 5.40
CA LEU A 705 -27.84 -14.67 5.30
C LEU A 705 -27.21 -13.28 5.03
N ILE A 706 -26.42 -12.83 5.97
CA ILE A 706 -25.60 -11.63 5.82
C ILE A 706 -24.23 -12.08 5.33
N VAL A 707 -23.73 -11.53 4.22
CA VAL A 707 -22.49 -11.93 3.59
C VAL A 707 -21.55 -10.73 3.51
N VAL A 708 -20.32 -10.90 3.98
CA VAL A 708 -19.20 -10.03 3.63
C VAL A 708 -18.39 -10.76 2.56
N PRO A 709 -18.61 -10.45 1.28
CA PRO A 709 -17.88 -11.07 0.19
C PRO A 709 -16.46 -10.50 0.14
N ASN A 710 -15.49 -11.32 -0.23
CA ASN A 710 -14.09 -10.92 -0.31
C ASN A 710 -13.45 -11.43 -1.60
N GLY A 711 -12.52 -10.66 -2.17
CA GLY A 711 -11.83 -11.03 -3.39
C GLY A 711 -12.78 -11.42 -4.54
N PRO A 712 -12.59 -12.59 -5.20
CA PRO A 712 -13.43 -13.01 -6.32
C PRO A 712 -14.92 -13.12 -5.99
N LEU A 713 -15.26 -13.37 -4.71
CA LEU A 713 -16.64 -13.54 -4.26
C LEU A 713 -17.44 -12.24 -4.25
N SER A 714 -16.78 -11.07 -4.32
CA SER A 714 -17.45 -9.76 -4.46
C SER A 714 -18.27 -9.67 -5.75
N ASN A 715 -17.91 -10.46 -6.76
CA ASN A 715 -18.62 -10.53 -8.04
C ASN A 715 -19.64 -11.68 -8.11
N LEU A 716 -19.85 -12.41 -7.02
CA LEU A 716 -20.76 -13.55 -6.96
C LEU A 716 -22.16 -13.09 -6.55
N PRO A 717 -23.17 -13.26 -7.39
CA PRO A 717 -24.56 -13.05 -7.01
C PRO A 717 -25.05 -14.26 -6.18
N PHE A 718 -24.81 -14.28 -4.87
CA PHE A 718 -25.07 -15.44 -4.00
C PHE A 718 -26.49 -16.01 -4.12
N GLY A 719 -27.49 -15.18 -4.46
CA GLY A 719 -28.86 -15.62 -4.67
C GLY A 719 -29.03 -16.62 -5.79
N THR A 720 -28.14 -16.64 -6.78
CA THR A 720 -28.16 -17.54 -7.94
C THR A 720 -27.47 -18.88 -7.69
N LEU A 721 -26.94 -19.12 -6.49
CA LEU A 721 -26.43 -20.44 -6.10
C LEU A 721 -27.60 -21.44 -5.94
N VAL A 722 -27.32 -22.69 -6.21
CA VAL A 722 -28.32 -23.75 -6.21
C VAL A 722 -27.95 -24.81 -5.17
N THR A 723 -28.89 -25.13 -4.27
CA THR A 723 -28.63 -26.11 -3.18
C THR A 723 -28.66 -27.55 -3.63
N ASP A 724 -29.28 -27.81 -4.79
CA ASP A 724 -29.34 -29.14 -5.47
C ASP A 724 -29.54 -28.89 -6.96
N VAL A 725 -29.25 -29.85 -7.82
CA VAL A 725 -29.46 -29.79 -9.28
C VAL A 725 -30.78 -30.40 -9.64
N PRO A 726 -31.74 -29.65 -10.23
CA PRO A 726 -33.03 -30.20 -10.63
C PRO A 726 -32.87 -31.13 -11.83
N GLU A 727 -33.63 -32.23 -11.86
CA GLU A 727 -33.57 -33.24 -12.93
C GLU A 727 -34.06 -32.70 -14.29
N ASP A 728 -35.02 -31.73 -14.27
CA ASP A 728 -35.63 -31.16 -15.47
C ASP A 728 -34.87 -29.96 -16.06
N GLY A 729 -33.86 -29.41 -15.33
CA GLY A 729 -33.13 -28.23 -15.74
C GLY A 729 -33.97 -26.94 -15.82
N ASP A 730 -35.24 -26.94 -15.35
CA ASP A 730 -36.11 -25.78 -15.38
C ASP A 730 -35.73 -24.79 -14.27
N TYR A 731 -35.41 -23.59 -14.66
CA TYR A 731 -35.02 -22.52 -13.73
C TYR A 731 -36.11 -22.16 -12.70
N ARG A 732 -37.40 -22.38 -13.01
CA ARG A 732 -38.54 -22.15 -12.09
C ARG A 732 -38.54 -23.15 -10.94
N ASN A 733 -38.05 -24.36 -11.19
CA ASN A 733 -38.02 -25.44 -10.23
C ASN A 733 -36.67 -25.59 -9.53
N ALA A 734 -35.66 -24.83 -9.97
CA ALA A 734 -34.34 -24.90 -9.39
C ALA A 734 -34.39 -24.45 -7.91
N PRO A 735 -33.75 -25.22 -7.00
CA PRO A 735 -33.74 -24.88 -5.57
C PRO A 735 -32.67 -23.80 -5.29
N TRP A 736 -32.96 -22.60 -5.79
CA TRP A 736 -32.10 -21.42 -5.59
C TRP A 736 -31.90 -21.14 -4.10
N LEU A 737 -30.70 -20.63 -3.71
CA LEU A 737 -30.44 -20.23 -2.33
C LEU A 737 -31.41 -19.16 -1.86
N ILE A 738 -31.78 -18.24 -2.75
CA ILE A 738 -32.76 -17.17 -2.49
C ILE A 738 -34.17 -17.71 -2.18
N ASN A 739 -34.52 -18.95 -2.58
CA ASN A 739 -35.82 -19.56 -2.21
C ASN A 739 -35.92 -19.83 -0.71
N ARG A 740 -34.77 -20.05 -0.03
CA ARG A 740 -34.73 -20.44 1.38
C ARG A 740 -34.54 -19.25 2.31
N MET A 741 -33.77 -18.24 1.89
CA MET A 741 -33.36 -17.14 2.74
C MET A 741 -33.18 -15.86 1.93
N SER A 742 -33.43 -14.69 2.55
CA SER A 742 -32.97 -13.43 1.99
C SER A 742 -31.46 -13.29 2.13
N ILE A 743 -30.83 -12.60 1.17
CA ILE A 743 -29.38 -12.41 1.16
C ILE A 743 -29.09 -10.91 1.20
N THR A 744 -28.30 -10.54 2.18
CA THR A 744 -27.84 -9.16 2.39
C THR A 744 -26.34 -9.13 2.32
N HIS A 745 -25.76 -8.24 1.55
CA HIS A 745 -24.33 -7.95 1.64
C HIS A 745 -24.06 -6.94 2.74
N ALA A 746 -23.04 -7.14 3.52
CA ALA A 746 -22.53 -6.14 4.46
C ALA A 746 -21.16 -5.64 3.94
N PRO A 747 -20.89 -4.33 4.04
CA PRO A 747 -19.61 -3.78 3.58
C PRO A 747 -18.42 -4.31 4.37
N SER A 748 -18.57 -4.42 5.71
CA SER A 748 -17.58 -4.97 6.63
C SER A 748 -18.26 -5.57 7.86
N ILE A 749 -17.50 -6.30 8.69
CA ILE A 749 -17.99 -6.76 10.00
C ILE A 749 -18.32 -5.56 10.90
N GLY A 750 -17.46 -4.53 10.88
CA GLY A 750 -17.61 -3.32 11.68
C GLY A 750 -18.87 -2.54 11.31
N SER A 751 -19.06 -2.23 10.03
CA SER A 751 -20.22 -1.50 9.54
C SER A 751 -21.54 -2.23 9.83
N PHE A 752 -21.56 -3.57 9.67
CA PHE A 752 -22.72 -4.38 10.02
C PHE A 752 -23.10 -4.22 11.50
N VAL A 753 -22.13 -4.37 12.41
CA VAL A 753 -22.36 -4.21 13.86
C VAL A 753 -22.85 -2.82 14.19
N LEU A 754 -22.22 -1.79 13.62
CA LEU A 754 -22.62 -0.39 13.84
C LEU A 754 -24.02 -0.11 13.35
N LEU A 755 -24.38 -0.52 12.13
CA LEU A 755 -25.72 -0.36 11.58
C LEU A 755 -26.78 -1.05 12.45
N ARG A 756 -26.47 -2.20 13.05
CA ARG A 756 -27.38 -2.94 13.94
C ARG A 756 -27.54 -2.30 15.33
N GLN A 757 -26.49 -1.67 15.83
CA GLN A 757 -26.52 -0.97 17.14
C GLN A 757 -27.17 0.41 17.04
N THR A 758 -27.29 0.98 15.83
CA THR A 758 -27.91 2.28 15.63
C THR A 758 -29.42 2.19 15.79
N LYS A 759 -30.01 3.17 16.49
CA LYS A 759 -31.47 3.31 16.55
C LYS A 759 -32.01 3.61 15.15
N PRO A 760 -33.26 3.17 14.83
CA PRO A 760 -33.86 3.54 13.57
C PRO A 760 -33.87 5.07 13.42
N VAL A 761 -33.49 5.54 12.24
CA VAL A 761 -33.52 6.98 11.92
C VAL A 761 -34.93 7.51 12.09
N ARG A 762 -35.07 8.77 12.50
CA ARG A 762 -36.33 9.46 12.51
C ARG A 762 -36.96 9.41 11.13
N ALA A 763 -38.28 9.33 11.07
CA ALA A 763 -39.01 9.45 9.82
C ALA A 763 -38.59 10.72 9.09
N LEU A 764 -37.96 10.55 7.93
CA LEU A 764 -37.50 11.68 7.13
C LEU A 764 -38.74 12.33 6.45
N PRO A 765 -38.76 13.67 6.34
CA PRO A 765 -39.98 14.40 5.91
C PRO A 765 -40.32 14.20 4.43
N ARG A 766 -39.37 13.79 3.61
CA ARG A 766 -39.53 13.58 2.17
C ARG A 766 -39.51 12.10 1.83
N PRO A 767 -40.51 11.56 1.15
CA PRO A 767 -40.58 10.12 0.93
C PRO A 767 -39.58 9.60 -0.13
N PHE A 768 -39.36 10.39 -1.22
CA PHE A 768 -38.69 9.86 -2.38
C PHE A 768 -38.04 10.97 -3.24
N LEU A 769 -36.82 10.74 -3.71
CA LEU A 769 -36.13 11.51 -4.75
C LEU A 769 -35.74 10.56 -5.88
N GLY A 770 -36.16 10.82 -7.11
CA GLY A 770 -35.79 10.08 -8.30
C GLY A 770 -34.95 10.92 -9.26
N ILE A 771 -33.95 10.28 -9.87
CA ILE A 771 -33.13 10.82 -10.97
C ILE A 771 -33.23 9.81 -12.10
N ALA A 772 -33.63 10.26 -13.29
CA ALA A 772 -33.86 9.36 -14.42
C ALA A 772 -33.50 10.01 -15.76
N ASN A 773 -33.04 9.21 -16.70
CA ASN A 773 -32.78 9.59 -18.09
C ASN A 773 -32.11 10.97 -18.24
N PRO A 774 -30.91 11.21 -17.70
CA PRO A 774 -30.20 12.47 -17.94
C PRO A 774 -29.98 12.69 -19.44
N THR A 775 -29.98 13.97 -19.84
CA THR A 775 -29.68 14.32 -21.25
C THR A 775 -28.18 14.47 -21.44
N PHE A 776 -27.59 13.58 -22.22
CA PHE A 776 -26.14 13.56 -22.49
C PHE A 776 -25.69 14.41 -23.68
N THR A 777 -26.62 14.88 -24.51
CA THR A 777 -26.35 15.70 -25.68
C THR A 777 -26.14 17.16 -25.33
N GLY A 778 -24.91 17.65 -25.43
CA GLY A 778 -24.56 19.09 -25.44
C GLY A 778 -24.26 19.57 -26.84
N ALA A 779 -24.34 20.90 -27.09
CA ALA A 779 -24.05 21.47 -28.40
C ALA A 779 -22.63 21.10 -28.86
N PRO A 780 -22.39 20.73 -30.13
CA PRO A 780 -21.09 20.30 -30.63
C PRO A 780 -20.07 21.42 -30.41
N SER A 781 -19.08 21.18 -29.59
CA SER A 781 -17.91 22.03 -29.49
C SER A 781 -16.99 21.68 -30.67
N VAL A 782 -16.85 22.60 -31.57
CA VAL A 782 -15.94 22.53 -32.72
C VAL A 782 -14.52 22.73 -32.21
N VAL A 783 -13.84 21.65 -31.83
CA VAL A 783 -12.38 21.58 -31.96
C VAL A 783 -12.03 20.12 -32.30
N ALA A 784 -11.85 19.88 -33.60
CA ALA A 784 -11.14 18.68 -34.04
C ALA A 784 -9.65 18.92 -33.80
N GLY A 785 -9.13 18.32 -32.78
CA GLY A 785 -7.71 18.18 -32.47
C GLY A 785 -7.40 16.70 -32.26
N GLU A 786 -6.41 16.24 -32.98
CA GLU A 786 -5.93 14.89 -33.06
C GLU A 786 -5.59 14.33 -31.65
N ASP A 787 -5.84 13.03 -31.49
CA ASP A 787 -5.51 12.19 -30.32
C ASP A 787 -4.08 12.40 -29.81
N THR A 788 -3.94 13.24 -28.81
CA THR A 788 -2.74 13.25 -27.96
C THR A 788 -3.14 12.74 -26.57
N HIS A 789 -2.56 11.61 -26.18
CA HIS A 789 -2.81 10.87 -24.93
C HIS A 789 -2.33 11.59 -23.66
N THR A 790 -2.55 12.87 -23.51
CA THR A 790 -2.23 13.61 -22.28
C THR A 790 -3.54 13.99 -21.60
N CYS A 791 -3.78 13.37 -20.42
CA CYS A 791 -4.93 13.68 -19.58
C CYS A 791 -4.68 15.00 -18.82
N ASN A 792 -5.11 16.12 -19.39
CA ASN A 792 -5.13 17.39 -18.67
C ASN A 792 -6.42 17.51 -17.84
N PRO A 793 -6.39 18.17 -16.68
CA PRO A 793 -7.60 18.43 -15.88
C PRO A 793 -8.71 19.16 -16.63
N GLU A 794 -8.35 19.96 -17.65
CA GLU A 794 -9.31 20.66 -18.52
C GLU A 794 -9.98 19.73 -19.56
N ASP A 795 -9.37 18.58 -19.85
CA ASP A 795 -9.90 17.60 -20.80
C ASP A 795 -11.01 16.73 -20.24
N ILE A 796 -11.15 16.64 -18.92
CA ILE A 796 -12.22 15.90 -18.23
C ILE A 796 -13.58 16.53 -18.49
N ALA A 797 -13.61 17.82 -18.74
CA ALA A 797 -14.82 18.61 -18.99
C ALA A 797 -15.32 18.61 -20.44
N LEU A 798 -14.76 17.78 -21.36
CA LEU A 798 -15.11 17.84 -22.79
C LEU A 798 -16.43 17.10 -23.09
N PRO A 799 -17.40 17.76 -23.76
CA PRO A 799 -18.71 17.18 -24.11
C PRO A 799 -18.63 15.91 -24.96
N SER A 800 -17.61 15.78 -25.78
CA SER A 800 -17.43 14.67 -26.74
C SER A 800 -17.27 13.28 -26.10
N ARG A 801 -17.01 13.21 -24.79
CA ARG A 801 -16.81 11.94 -24.07
C ARG A 801 -18.13 11.29 -23.67
N PHE A 802 -19.18 12.10 -23.41
CA PHE A 802 -20.51 11.61 -23.02
C PHE A 802 -21.44 11.43 -24.24
N GLU A 803 -21.07 11.89 -25.44
CA GLU A 803 -21.90 11.77 -26.67
C GLU A 803 -22.16 10.31 -27.10
N LYS A 804 -21.40 9.35 -26.54
CA LYS A 804 -21.57 7.92 -26.81
C LYS A 804 -22.56 7.23 -25.86
N LEU A 805 -22.98 7.91 -24.79
CA LEU A 805 -23.95 7.35 -23.85
C LEU A 805 -25.35 7.48 -24.45
N GLU A 806 -26.06 6.34 -24.48
CA GLU A 806 -27.42 6.30 -25.02
C GLU A 806 -28.43 6.89 -24.02
N SER A 807 -29.45 7.54 -24.53
CA SER A 807 -30.58 7.99 -23.73
C SER A 807 -31.31 6.77 -23.14
N LEU A 808 -31.81 6.91 -21.91
CA LEU A 808 -32.48 5.85 -21.14
C LEU A 808 -33.94 6.23 -20.82
N PRO A 809 -34.81 6.49 -21.82
CA PRO A 809 -36.16 7.03 -21.59
C PRO A 809 -37.02 6.12 -20.70
N ASP A 810 -36.83 4.81 -20.76
CA ASP A 810 -37.57 3.80 -19.97
C ASP A 810 -37.35 3.97 -18.46
N THR A 811 -36.22 4.59 -18.05
CA THR A 811 -35.94 4.80 -16.62
C THR A 811 -36.87 5.81 -15.97
N ILE A 812 -37.45 6.73 -16.76
CA ILE A 812 -38.48 7.65 -16.26
C ILE A 812 -39.75 6.88 -15.85
N ASP A 813 -40.14 5.91 -16.68
CA ASP A 813 -41.32 5.08 -16.43
C ASP A 813 -41.08 4.10 -15.30
N GLU A 814 -39.84 3.58 -15.18
CA GLU A 814 -39.40 2.77 -14.03
C GLU A 814 -39.59 3.54 -12.72
N VAL A 815 -39.02 4.74 -12.61
CA VAL A 815 -39.12 5.57 -11.39
C VAL A 815 -40.56 5.95 -11.08
N ARG A 816 -41.35 6.29 -12.09
CA ARG A 816 -42.80 6.57 -11.90
C ARG A 816 -43.58 5.35 -11.41
N ALA A 817 -43.29 4.17 -11.94
CA ALA A 817 -43.91 2.92 -11.49
C ALA A 817 -43.56 2.62 -10.03
N VAL A 818 -42.32 2.87 -9.61
CA VAL A 818 -41.87 2.73 -8.22
C VAL A 818 -42.62 3.72 -7.30
N ILE A 819 -42.70 4.98 -7.65
CA ILE A 819 -43.45 6.00 -6.87
C ILE A 819 -44.93 5.59 -6.71
N ALA A 820 -45.54 5.13 -7.80
CA ALA A 820 -46.93 4.68 -7.77
C ALA A 820 -47.11 3.41 -6.91
N ALA A 821 -46.19 2.46 -6.98
CA ALA A 821 -46.21 1.21 -6.20
C ALA A 821 -46.01 1.48 -4.70
N LEU A 822 -45.17 2.44 -4.33
CA LEU A 822 -44.98 2.91 -2.96
C LEU A 822 -46.24 3.63 -2.40
N GLY A 823 -47.08 4.19 -3.26
CA GLY A 823 -48.25 4.95 -2.86
C GLY A 823 -47.92 6.19 -2.03
N VAL A 824 -46.79 6.85 -2.33
CA VAL A 824 -46.31 8.06 -1.63
C VAL A 824 -46.74 9.32 -2.38
N THR A 825 -47.01 10.43 -1.62
CA THR A 825 -47.27 11.77 -2.14
C THR A 825 -46.06 12.67 -1.83
N GLY A 826 -45.75 13.64 -2.70
CA GLY A 826 -44.63 14.55 -2.48
C GLY A 826 -43.27 13.98 -2.88
N ALA A 827 -43.26 13.03 -3.82
CA ALA A 827 -42.04 12.55 -4.44
C ALA A 827 -41.48 13.61 -5.40
N ASP A 828 -40.16 13.80 -5.38
CA ASP A 828 -39.43 14.62 -6.34
C ASP A 828 -38.85 13.70 -7.44
N LEU A 829 -39.02 14.07 -8.72
CA LEU A 829 -38.45 13.39 -9.88
C LEU A 829 -37.74 14.41 -10.75
N PHE A 830 -36.41 14.20 -10.93
CA PHE A 830 -35.59 14.96 -11.86
C PHE A 830 -35.29 14.08 -13.06
N ALA A 831 -35.72 14.52 -14.24
CA ALA A 831 -35.51 13.79 -15.47
C ALA A 831 -34.90 14.71 -16.54
N GLU A 832 -34.25 14.11 -17.51
CA GLU A 832 -33.66 14.80 -18.66
C GLU A 832 -32.69 15.90 -18.21
N MET A 833 -32.85 17.13 -18.67
CA MET A 833 -32.01 18.28 -18.31
C MET A 833 -32.08 18.69 -16.82
N GLN A 834 -33.06 18.18 -16.08
CA GLN A 834 -33.16 18.43 -14.65
C GLN A 834 -32.30 17.46 -13.82
N ALA A 835 -31.93 16.31 -14.39
CA ALA A 835 -31.12 15.27 -13.76
C ALA A 835 -29.63 15.64 -13.82
N LYS A 836 -29.21 16.71 -13.15
CA LYS A 836 -27.88 17.29 -13.14
C LYS A 836 -27.28 17.32 -11.73
N GLU A 837 -25.96 17.47 -11.61
CA GLU A 837 -25.23 17.49 -10.34
C GLU A 837 -25.76 18.55 -9.37
N THR A 838 -26.05 19.75 -9.85
CA THR A 838 -26.65 20.83 -9.03
C THR A 838 -27.95 20.38 -8.37
N ALA A 839 -28.74 19.49 -8.99
CA ALA A 839 -29.96 18.95 -8.37
C ALA A 839 -29.65 18.13 -7.12
N LEU A 840 -28.57 17.34 -7.13
CA LEU A 840 -28.12 16.58 -5.96
C LEU A 840 -27.43 17.48 -4.92
N ARG A 841 -26.59 18.42 -5.34
CA ARG A 841 -25.82 19.28 -4.43
C ARG A 841 -26.69 20.31 -3.69
N THR A 842 -27.80 20.78 -4.30
CA THR A 842 -28.66 21.85 -3.73
C THR A 842 -29.85 21.34 -2.95
N LYS A 843 -30.22 20.07 -3.12
CA LYS A 843 -31.33 19.48 -2.39
C LYS A 843 -30.90 19.00 -1.00
N PRO A 844 -31.80 19.08 0.01
CA PRO A 844 -31.50 18.51 1.32
C PRO A 844 -31.63 16.98 1.28
N LEU A 845 -30.55 16.30 0.79
CA LEU A 845 -30.54 14.84 0.60
C LEU A 845 -30.71 14.08 1.93
N ASP A 846 -30.36 14.72 3.04
CA ASP A 846 -30.57 14.23 4.40
C ASP A 846 -32.03 14.17 4.86
N GLN A 847 -32.98 14.62 4.01
CA GLN A 847 -34.42 14.62 4.30
C GLN A 847 -35.21 13.56 3.53
N TYR A 848 -34.58 12.81 2.62
CA TYR A 848 -35.26 11.81 1.80
C TYR A 848 -35.13 10.40 2.37
N ASN A 849 -36.22 9.62 2.43
CA ASN A 849 -36.20 8.21 2.81
C ASN A 849 -35.60 7.34 1.72
N VAL A 850 -35.91 7.62 0.45
CA VAL A 850 -35.39 6.91 -0.72
C VAL A 850 -34.76 7.91 -1.67
N ILE A 851 -33.55 7.59 -2.14
CA ILE A 851 -32.91 8.24 -3.28
C ILE A 851 -32.74 7.17 -4.35
N TYR A 852 -33.35 7.40 -5.51
CA TYR A 852 -33.34 6.45 -6.63
C TYR A 852 -32.61 7.05 -7.83
N VAL A 853 -31.53 6.45 -8.25
CA VAL A 853 -30.68 6.90 -9.36
C VAL A 853 -30.74 5.87 -10.48
N ALA A 854 -31.41 6.24 -11.59
CA ALA A 854 -31.57 5.41 -12.78
C ALA A 854 -30.90 6.08 -13.99
N THR A 855 -29.61 5.80 -14.15
CA THR A 855 -28.75 6.37 -15.20
C THR A 855 -27.56 5.44 -15.53
N HIS A 856 -26.59 5.90 -16.33
CA HIS A 856 -25.36 5.17 -16.53
C HIS A 856 -24.40 5.33 -15.33
N ALA A 857 -23.84 4.22 -14.86
CA ALA A 857 -22.62 4.24 -14.09
C ALA A 857 -21.44 3.99 -15.03
N VAL A 858 -20.35 4.69 -14.79
CA VAL A 858 -19.12 4.63 -15.59
C VAL A 858 -18.00 4.16 -14.70
N MET A 859 -17.32 3.10 -15.14
CA MET A 859 -16.20 2.53 -14.38
C MET A 859 -14.86 3.15 -14.81
N PRO A 860 -13.82 3.09 -13.96
CA PRO A 860 -12.50 3.60 -14.30
C PRO A 860 -11.98 3.00 -15.61
N GLY A 861 -11.56 3.85 -16.54
CA GLY A 861 -11.02 3.44 -17.83
C GLY A 861 -12.06 3.26 -18.97
N GLU A 862 -13.37 3.28 -18.70
CA GLU A 862 -14.41 3.24 -19.72
C GLU A 862 -14.50 4.57 -20.50
N ILE A 863 -14.21 5.66 -19.83
CA ILE A 863 -14.03 6.98 -20.44
C ILE A 863 -12.56 7.39 -20.26
N ALA A 864 -11.92 7.86 -21.35
CA ALA A 864 -10.53 8.28 -21.30
C ALA A 864 -10.30 9.34 -20.20
N CYS A 865 -9.24 9.18 -19.41
CA CYS A 865 -8.86 10.03 -18.27
C CYS A 865 -9.82 9.99 -17.07
N GLN A 866 -10.74 9.05 -17.00
CA GLN A 866 -11.57 8.82 -15.84
C GLN A 866 -10.93 7.74 -14.95
N ASN A 867 -10.46 8.13 -13.79
CA ASN A 867 -9.76 7.24 -12.84
C ASN A 867 -10.65 6.77 -11.67
N GLU A 868 -11.79 7.42 -11.47
CA GLU A 868 -12.76 7.05 -10.43
C GLU A 868 -14.07 6.58 -11.06
N PRO A 869 -14.80 5.63 -10.44
CA PRO A 869 -16.15 5.30 -10.87
C PRO A 869 -17.09 6.47 -10.57
N GLY A 870 -18.16 6.61 -11.32
CA GLY A 870 -19.12 7.68 -11.09
C GLY A 870 -20.42 7.49 -11.86
N ILE A 871 -21.32 8.46 -11.73
CA ILE A 871 -22.66 8.49 -12.29
C ILE A 871 -22.71 9.56 -13.38
N ALA A 872 -23.17 9.20 -14.56
CA ALA A 872 -23.40 10.16 -15.63
C ALA A 872 -24.71 10.94 -15.41
N LEU A 873 -24.63 12.28 -15.43
CA LEU A 873 -25.74 13.21 -15.24
C LEU A 873 -25.84 14.19 -16.39
N ALA A 874 -26.95 14.96 -16.44
CA ALA A 874 -27.15 15.95 -17.46
C ALA A 874 -26.25 17.17 -17.26
N ARG A 875 -25.60 17.61 -18.34
CA ARG A 875 -24.73 18.77 -18.33
C ARG A 875 -25.48 20.04 -18.76
N PRO A 876 -25.28 21.17 -18.07
CA PRO A 876 -25.82 22.46 -18.52
C PRO A 876 -25.20 22.87 -19.85
N SER A 877 -26.02 23.24 -20.86
CA SER A 877 -25.55 23.75 -22.14
C SER A 877 -24.92 25.14 -21.96
N GLY A 878 -23.69 25.33 -22.46
CA GLY A 878 -23.06 26.65 -22.56
C GLY A 878 -22.11 27.04 -21.44
N VAL A 879 -21.88 26.20 -20.45
CA VAL A 879 -20.87 26.43 -19.39
C VAL A 879 -19.59 25.69 -19.78
N VAL A 880 -18.46 26.40 -19.91
CA VAL A 880 -17.13 25.78 -19.85
C VAL A 880 -17.02 25.24 -18.42
N GLY A 881 -17.02 23.90 -18.27
CA GLY A 881 -17.27 23.24 -17.00
C GLY A 881 -16.36 23.70 -15.88
N SER A 882 -16.95 24.05 -14.76
CA SER A 882 -16.27 23.86 -13.50
C SER A 882 -16.32 22.36 -13.18
N ARG A 883 -15.35 21.84 -12.47
CA ARG A 883 -15.32 20.45 -11.99
C ARG A 883 -16.59 20.07 -11.22
N ASP A 884 -17.29 21.02 -10.70
CA ASP A 884 -18.54 20.88 -9.93
C ASP A 884 -19.83 20.73 -10.79
N GLU A 885 -19.75 20.86 -12.11
CA GLU A 885 -20.89 20.74 -13.04
C GLU A 885 -20.45 20.18 -14.41
N ASP A 886 -19.59 19.18 -14.41
CA ASP A 886 -19.09 18.57 -15.65
C ASP A 886 -20.04 17.50 -16.24
N GLY A 887 -21.10 17.13 -15.49
CA GLY A 887 -22.06 16.10 -15.87
C GLY A 887 -21.65 14.71 -15.40
N PHE A 888 -20.62 14.59 -14.57
CA PHE A 888 -20.12 13.34 -14.01
C PHE A 888 -19.95 13.47 -12.49
N LEU A 889 -20.76 12.78 -11.74
CA LEU A 889 -20.66 12.74 -10.28
C LEU A 889 -19.76 11.57 -9.88
N ASP A 890 -18.48 11.85 -9.64
CA ASP A 890 -17.48 10.84 -9.27
C ASP A 890 -17.61 10.34 -7.83
N ALA A 891 -16.91 9.28 -7.48
CA ALA A 891 -16.96 8.67 -6.16
C ALA A 891 -16.58 9.65 -5.04
N SER A 892 -15.56 10.48 -5.27
CA SER A 892 -15.11 11.51 -4.31
C SER A 892 -16.20 12.56 -4.07
N GLU A 893 -16.89 12.98 -5.10
CA GLU A 893 -17.97 13.95 -5.03
C GLU A 893 -19.21 13.37 -4.35
N VAL A 894 -19.55 12.09 -4.64
CA VAL A 894 -20.62 11.38 -3.92
C VAL A 894 -20.30 11.31 -2.44
N ALA A 895 -19.06 10.96 -2.04
CA ALA A 895 -18.65 10.87 -0.64
C ALA A 895 -18.76 12.21 0.11
N ALA A 896 -18.66 13.34 -0.61
CA ALA A 896 -18.82 14.68 -0.05
C ALA A 896 -20.29 15.10 0.17
N LEU A 897 -21.27 14.38 -0.39
CA LEU A 897 -22.68 14.66 -0.19
C LEU A 897 -23.11 14.39 1.26
N LYS A 898 -24.20 15.04 1.69
CA LYS A 898 -24.82 14.78 3.00
C LYS A 898 -26.12 13.99 2.79
N ILE A 899 -26.06 12.69 2.93
CA ILE A 899 -27.17 11.76 2.76
C ILE A 899 -27.56 11.20 4.13
N ALA A 900 -28.87 11.00 4.37
CA ALA A 900 -29.39 10.25 5.52
C ALA A 900 -30.48 9.26 5.07
N ALA A 901 -30.52 8.93 3.79
CA ALA A 901 -31.53 8.07 3.20
C ALA A 901 -31.49 6.67 3.81
N ASN A 902 -32.67 6.12 4.08
CA ASN A 902 -32.83 4.73 4.52
C ASN A 902 -32.45 3.76 3.40
N LEU A 903 -32.73 4.14 2.14
CA LEU A 903 -32.36 3.35 0.96
C LEU A 903 -31.89 4.25 -0.18
N VAL A 904 -30.73 3.96 -0.73
CA VAL A 904 -30.28 4.47 -2.03
C VAL A 904 -30.34 3.34 -3.04
N VAL A 905 -31.01 3.55 -4.16
CA VAL A 905 -31.09 2.60 -5.28
C VAL A 905 -30.22 3.11 -6.41
N LEU A 906 -29.26 2.29 -6.81
CA LEU A 906 -28.39 2.53 -7.95
C LEU A 906 -28.81 1.59 -9.09
N SER A 907 -29.86 1.99 -9.82
CA SER A 907 -30.33 1.29 -11.02
C SER A 907 -29.45 1.70 -12.22
N ALA A 908 -28.18 1.30 -12.15
CA ALA A 908 -27.13 1.64 -13.11
C ALA A 908 -26.15 0.46 -13.26
N CYS A 909 -25.57 0.28 -14.43
CA CYS A 909 -24.78 -0.91 -14.76
C CYS A 909 -23.56 -1.06 -13.84
N ASN A 910 -23.26 -2.28 -13.39
CA ASN A 910 -22.03 -2.65 -12.69
C ASN A 910 -21.72 -1.88 -11.37
N THR A 911 -22.72 -1.34 -10.70
CA THR A 911 -22.52 -0.58 -9.46
C THR A 911 -22.06 -1.45 -8.27
N ALA A 912 -22.22 -2.77 -8.36
CA ALA A 912 -21.80 -3.72 -7.33
C ALA A 912 -20.42 -4.35 -7.60
N THR A 913 -19.83 -4.18 -8.80
CA THR A 913 -18.60 -4.88 -9.20
C THR A 913 -17.37 -4.00 -9.05
N SER A 914 -16.25 -4.58 -8.58
CA SER A 914 -14.96 -3.88 -8.61
C SER A 914 -14.36 -3.92 -10.02
N ALA A 915 -13.83 -2.77 -10.48
CA ALA A 915 -13.35 -2.59 -11.86
C ALA A 915 -12.08 -3.39 -12.23
N ASN A 916 -11.37 -3.94 -11.27
CA ASN A 916 -10.13 -4.70 -11.51
C ASN A 916 -10.31 -6.18 -11.20
N SER A 917 -10.71 -6.94 -12.23
CA SER A 917 -10.80 -8.41 -12.18
C SER A 917 -9.43 -9.12 -12.19
N THR A 918 -8.34 -8.40 -12.23
CA THR A 918 -7.00 -8.94 -12.12
C THR A 918 -6.43 -8.58 -10.75
N VAL A 919 -6.47 -9.54 -9.83
CA VAL A 919 -5.65 -9.60 -8.61
C VAL A 919 -6.21 -8.90 -7.35
N GLN A 920 -6.65 -9.72 -6.40
CA GLN A 920 -6.37 -9.65 -4.95
C GLN A 920 -6.48 -8.29 -4.22
N LYS A 921 -7.47 -7.46 -4.50
CA LYS A 921 -7.89 -6.45 -3.52
C LYS A 921 -9.29 -6.82 -3.06
N GLY A 922 -9.40 -7.16 -1.78
CA GLY A 922 -10.63 -7.65 -1.15
C GLY A 922 -11.70 -6.58 -0.98
N ASP A 923 -12.14 -5.97 -2.07
CA ASP A 923 -13.18 -4.95 -2.04
C ASP A 923 -14.55 -5.63 -2.05
N ALA A 924 -15.27 -5.57 -0.94
CA ALA A 924 -16.63 -6.10 -0.82
C ALA A 924 -17.66 -5.31 -1.66
N LEU A 925 -17.34 -4.08 -2.04
CA LEU A 925 -18.20 -3.19 -2.82
C LEU A 925 -17.40 -2.43 -3.88
N SER A 926 -18.06 -1.95 -4.94
CA SER A 926 -17.46 -0.99 -5.85
C SER A 926 -17.18 0.33 -5.12
N GLY A 927 -16.13 1.05 -5.51
CA GLY A 927 -15.82 2.36 -4.92
C GLY A 927 -16.98 3.37 -5.00
N LEU A 928 -17.88 3.23 -5.99
CA LEU A 928 -19.08 4.05 -6.12
C LEU A 928 -20.12 3.70 -5.02
N ALA A 929 -20.39 2.43 -4.78
CA ALA A 929 -21.31 2.01 -3.72
C ALA A 929 -20.75 2.39 -2.33
N GLU A 930 -19.45 2.25 -2.13
CA GLU A 930 -18.77 2.69 -0.92
C GLU A 930 -18.97 4.19 -0.65
N SER A 931 -18.84 5.03 -1.68
CA SER A 931 -18.98 6.48 -1.54
C SER A 931 -20.37 6.92 -1.07
N PHE A 932 -21.43 6.18 -1.43
CA PHE A 932 -22.77 6.44 -0.89
C PHE A 932 -22.90 6.10 0.59
N PHE A 933 -22.25 5.05 1.08
CA PHE A 933 -22.15 4.79 2.52
C PHE A 933 -21.39 5.90 3.23
N ILE A 934 -20.25 6.33 2.67
CA ILE A 934 -19.47 7.44 3.21
C ILE A 934 -20.30 8.73 3.25
N ALA A 935 -21.18 8.96 2.26
CA ALA A 935 -22.12 10.08 2.25
C ALA A 935 -23.18 9.99 3.33
N GLY A 936 -23.44 8.81 3.94
CA GLY A 936 -24.38 8.58 5.03
C GLY A 936 -25.64 7.77 4.65
N ALA A 937 -25.66 7.08 3.52
CA ALA A 937 -26.71 6.13 3.19
C ALA A 937 -26.72 4.96 4.17
N ARG A 938 -27.88 4.51 4.65
CA ARG A 938 -28.01 3.36 5.57
C ARG A 938 -27.97 2.03 4.84
N SER A 939 -28.56 1.97 3.68
CA SER A 939 -28.56 0.78 2.83
C SER A 939 -28.57 1.16 1.36
N LEU A 940 -28.07 0.24 0.55
CA LEU A 940 -28.04 0.39 -0.90
C LEU A 940 -28.73 -0.79 -1.58
N LEU A 941 -29.27 -0.54 -2.76
CA LEU A 941 -29.62 -1.56 -3.74
C LEU A 941 -28.77 -1.33 -4.98
N VAL A 942 -27.88 -2.27 -5.29
CA VAL A 942 -26.86 -2.16 -6.33
C VAL A 942 -27.01 -3.27 -7.36
N THR A 943 -26.39 -3.10 -8.54
CA THR A 943 -26.49 -4.06 -9.65
C THR A 943 -25.13 -4.66 -10.01
N HIS A 944 -25.10 -5.97 -10.30
CA HIS A 944 -23.92 -6.68 -10.77
C HIS A 944 -23.75 -6.66 -12.29
N TRP A 945 -24.81 -6.47 -13.07
CA TRP A 945 -24.80 -6.36 -14.54
C TRP A 945 -26.05 -5.62 -15.03
N GLN A 946 -26.00 -5.24 -16.30
CA GLN A 946 -27.10 -4.56 -16.96
C GLN A 946 -28.27 -5.54 -17.26
N VAL A 947 -29.44 -5.21 -16.79
CA VAL A 947 -30.70 -5.93 -17.04
C VAL A 947 -31.58 -5.10 -18.01
N PRO A 948 -32.34 -5.74 -18.93
CA PRO A 948 -33.30 -4.99 -19.76
C PRO A 948 -34.28 -4.16 -18.94
N SER A 949 -34.49 -2.90 -19.35
CA SER A 949 -35.29 -1.91 -18.61
C SER A 949 -36.69 -2.40 -18.20
N ALA A 950 -37.36 -3.20 -19.06
CA ALA A 950 -38.67 -3.75 -18.74
C ALA A 950 -38.66 -4.74 -17.56
N ALA A 951 -37.62 -5.60 -17.46
CA ALA A 951 -37.48 -6.55 -16.37
C ALA A 951 -37.07 -5.82 -15.08
N THR A 952 -36.18 -4.85 -15.16
CA THR A 952 -35.80 -3.97 -14.04
C THR A 952 -37.01 -3.25 -13.48
N ALA A 953 -37.81 -2.58 -14.35
CA ALA A 953 -39.01 -1.87 -13.95
C ALA A 953 -40.05 -2.80 -13.28
N ALA A 954 -40.21 -4.03 -13.78
CA ALA A 954 -41.10 -5.01 -13.18
C ALA A 954 -40.61 -5.44 -11.78
N LEU A 955 -39.35 -5.81 -11.64
CA LEU A 955 -38.76 -6.22 -10.36
C LEU A 955 -38.85 -5.10 -9.31
N MET A 956 -38.46 -3.88 -9.69
CA MET A 956 -38.53 -2.72 -8.79
C MET A 956 -39.96 -2.36 -8.41
N ARG A 957 -40.89 -2.36 -9.35
CA ARG A 957 -42.31 -2.15 -9.06
C ARG A 957 -42.83 -3.17 -8.04
N ASP A 958 -42.49 -4.44 -8.22
CA ASP A 958 -42.95 -5.52 -7.36
C ASP A 958 -42.32 -5.41 -5.95
N MET A 959 -41.02 -5.16 -5.85
CA MET A 959 -40.33 -4.90 -4.59
C MET A 959 -40.95 -3.72 -3.83
N PHE A 960 -41.04 -2.58 -4.47
CA PHE A 960 -41.61 -1.36 -3.83
C PHE A 960 -43.10 -1.48 -3.59
N GLY A 961 -43.81 -2.30 -4.37
CA GLY A 961 -45.20 -2.67 -4.12
C GLY A 961 -45.39 -3.47 -2.83
N GLU A 962 -44.46 -4.39 -2.52
CA GLU A 962 -44.48 -5.11 -1.24
C GLU A 962 -44.20 -4.17 -0.06
N ILE A 963 -43.25 -3.22 -0.21
CA ILE A 963 -42.96 -2.18 0.79
C ILE A 963 -44.19 -1.25 0.96
N GLY A 964 -44.86 -0.90 -0.15
CA GLY A 964 -46.06 -0.06 -0.12
C GLY A 964 -47.25 -0.70 0.62
N LYS A 965 -47.40 -2.05 0.46
CA LYS A 965 -48.42 -2.83 1.19
C LYS A 965 -48.07 -3.01 2.68
N ASN A 966 -46.82 -3.15 3.01
CA ASN A 966 -46.35 -3.36 4.37
C ASN A 966 -45.10 -2.52 4.65
N ARG A 967 -45.25 -1.38 5.27
CA ARG A 967 -44.18 -0.42 5.60
C ARG A 967 -43.16 -0.96 6.61
N ALA A 968 -43.52 -1.97 7.39
CA ALA A 968 -42.65 -2.64 8.35
C ALA A 968 -41.86 -3.82 7.71
N LEU A 969 -42.04 -4.08 6.41
CA LEU A 969 -41.32 -5.14 5.72
C LEU A 969 -39.84 -4.71 5.53
N ALA A 970 -38.93 -5.56 5.94
CA ALA A 970 -37.49 -5.34 5.70
C ALA A 970 -37.19 -5.32 4.19
N THR A 971 -36.28 -4.46 3.79
CA THR A 971 -36.00 -4.19 2.37
C THR A 971 -35.43 -5.43 1.65
N ASP A 972 -34.58 -6.20 2.31
CA ASP A 972 -34.05 -7.46 1.79
C ASP A 972 -35.13 -8.50 1.55
N ALA A 973 -36.09 -8.61 2.46
CA ALA A 973 -37.23 -9.49 2.31
C ALA A 973 -38.19 -9.03 1.19
N ALA A 974 -38.35 -7.73 0.97
CA ALA A 974 -39.11 -7.20 -0.15
C ALA A 974 -38.44 -7.53 -1.49
N LEU A 975 -37.12 -7.39 -1.57
CA LEU A 975 -36.33 -7.78 -2.75
C LEU A 975 -36.47 -9.29 -3.02
N GLN A 976 -36.29 -10.13 -2.00
CA GLN A 976 -36.45 -11.58 -2.12
C GLN A 976 -37.82 -11.94 -2.70
N ARG A 977 -38.91 -11.35 -2.21
CA ARG A 977 -40.28 -11.62 -2.73
C ARG A 977 -40.40 -11.26 -4.22
N ALA A 978 -39.86 -10.11 -4.62
CA ALA A 978 -39.88 -9.69 -6.02
C ALA A 978 -39.05 -10.64 -6.90
N GLN A 979 -37.88 -11.10 -6.43
CA GLN A 979 -37.05 -12.08 -7.12
C GLN A 979 -37.78 -13.42 -7.28
N LEU A 980 -38.46 -13.90 -6.22
CA LEU A 980 -39.25 -15.15 -6.27
C LEU A 980 -40.43 -15.04 -7.24
N GLN A 981 -41.04 -13.86 -7.36
CA GLN A 981 -42.08 -13.61 -8.35
C GLN A 981 -41.52 -13.69 -9.78
N SER A 982 -40.35 -13.08 -10.04
CA SER A 982 -39.66 -13.20 -11.34
C SER A 982 -39.26 -14.62 -11.68
N ILE A 983 -38.79 -15.42 -10.70
CA ILE A 983 -38.46 -16.83 -10.87
C ILE A 983 -39.70 -17.65 -11.30
N SER A 984 -40.87 -17.31 -10.80
CA SER A 984 -42.10 -18.01 -11.11
C SER A 984 -42.64 -17.76 -12.54
N ASP A 985 -42.22 -16.66 -13.17
CA ASP A 985 -42.65 -16.30 -14.53
C ASP A 985 -41.70 -16.94 -15.57
N PRO A 986 -42.26 -17.69 -16.55
CA PRO A 986 -41.44 -18.34 -17.59
C PRO A 986 -40.56 -17.40 -18.41
N GLU A 987 -40.96 -16.13 -18.57
CA GLU A 987 -40.23 -15.12 -19.36
C GLU A 987 -39.03 -14.53 -18.59
N THR A 988 -39.08 -14.54 -17.25
CA THR A 988 -38.08 -13.95 -16.39
C THR A 988 -37.44 -14.93 -15.40
N ALA A 989 -37.74 -16.22 -15.50
CA ALA A 989 -37.19 -17.26 -14.61
C ALA A 989 -35.66 -17.40 -14.68
N HIS A 990 -35.06 -17.04 -15.82
CA HIS A 990 -33.62 -17.09 -15.97
C HIS A 990 -32.94 -16.09 -14.98
N PRO A 991 -31.87 -16.50 -14.25
CA PRO A 991 -31.27 -15.67 -13.20
C PRO A 991 -30.67 -14.35 -13.71
N PHE A 992 -30.45 -14.21 -15.01
CA PHE A 992 -30.09 -12.95 -15.64
C PHE A 992 -31.05 -11.79 -15.30
N PHE A 993 -32.36 -12.07 -15.20
CA PHE A 993 -33.39 -11.03 -15.01
C PHE A 993 -33.60 -10.63 -13.55
N TRP A 994 -33.38 -11.52 -12.59
CA TRP A 994 -33.67 -11.26 -11.19
C TRP A 994 -32.43 -11.27 -10.27
N GLY A 995 -31.35 -11.92 -10.68
CA GLY A 995 -30.14 -12.10 -9.86
C GLY A 995 -29.20 -10.89 -9.86
N ALA A 996 -29.46 -9.90 -10.70
CA ALA A 996 -28.59 -8.73 -10.84
C ALA A 996 -28.56 -7.81 -9.61
N PHE A 997 -29.68 -7.71 -8.90
CA PHE A 997 -29.84 -6.79 -7.78
C PHE A 997 -29.42 -7.43 -6.46
N THR A 998 -28.63 -6.71 -5.71
CA THR A 998 -28.16 -7.09 -4.36
C THR A 998 -28.43 -5.96 -3.39
N PHE A 999 -29.00 -6.33 -2.24
CA PHE A 999 -29.20 -5.43 -1.12
C PHE A 999 -27.95 -5.39 -0.26
N VAL A 1000 -27.50 -4.17 0.08
CA VAL A 1000 -26.34 -3.92 0.93
C VAL A 1000 -26.78 -3.12 2.15
N GLY A 1001 -26.50 -3.67 3.36
CA GLY A 1001 -26.91 -3.04 4.61
C GLY A 1001 -26.83 -4.00 5.79
N SER A 1002 -27.70 -3.81 6.80
CA SER A 1002 -27.77 -4.71 7.96
C SER A 1002 -28.83 -5.80 7.85
N GLY A 1003 -29.68 -5.76 6.81
CA GLY A 1003 -30.72 -6.76 6.53
C GLY A 1003 -32.02 -6.59 7.30
N THR A 1004 -32.13 -5.64 8.21
CA THR A 1004 -33.36 -5.37 8.97
C THR A 1004 -33.94 -3.98 8.71
N GLU A 1005 -33.31 -3.23 7.83
CA GLU A 1005 -33.75 -1.88 7.49
C GLU A 1005 -35.12 -1.90 6.81
N THR A 1006 -35.96 -0.99 7.27
CA THR A 1006 -37.20 -0.65 6.59
C THR A 1006 -37.04 0.66 5.85
N VAL A 1007 -37.70 0.82 4.71
CA VAL A 1007 -37.64 2.08 3.94
C VAL A 1007 -38.31 3.21 4.71
N PHE A 1008 -39.39 2.89 5.46
CA PHE A 1008 -40.13 3.86 6.25
C PHE A 1008 -40.19 3.41 7.71
N VAL A 1009 -40.11 4.35 8.63
CA VAL A 1009 -40.30 4.11 10.08
C VAL A 1009 -41.77 4.07 10.43
N GLU A 1010 -42.22 3.09 11.26
CA GLU A 1010 -43.57 3.02 11.75
C GLU A 1010 -43.96 4.31 12.52
N GLY A 1011 -45.08 4.91 12.15
CA GLY A 1011 -45.62 6.09 12.82
C GLY A 1011 -45.35 7.45 12.16
N ALA A 1012 -44.63 7.51 11.07
CA ALA A 1012 -44.55 8.68 10.23
C ALA A 1012 -45.77 8.73 9.32
N GLY A 1013 -46.65 9.71 9.52
CA GLY A 1013 -47.96 9.87 8.87
C GLY A 1013 -47.91 9.68 7.36
N ALA A 1014 -49.01 9.10 6.84
CA ALA A 1014 -49.35 8.94 5.43
C ALA A 1014 -49.40 10.29 4.71
#